data_fe3f1fe800df5664d09218d7c93f829b
#
_entry.id   fe3f1fe800df5664d09218d7c93f829b
#
_cell.length_a   1.000
_cell.length_b   1.000
_cell.length_c   1.000
_cell.angle_alpha   90.00
_cell.angle_beta   90.00
_cell.angle_gamma   90.00
#
_symmetry.space_group_name_H-M   'P 1'
#
loop_
_entity.id
_entity.type
_entity.pdbx_description
1 polymer ?
#
loop_
_entity_poly.entity_id
_entity_poly.type
_entity_poly.pdbx_seq_one_letter_code
_entity_poly.pdbx_strand_id
1 'polypeptide(L)'
;MKNKNELNFKDLKMSCNTNLFNFDTTAEVPNITTGIGQERGIKALEFGLQVDVKGYNLYLEGPSGVGKTMYTKNYLDIISKKKKVPSDWCYIYNFENPNEPIAVSLPAGQGKEFKASMDGFILEIKKDIKKTFNADDFEKEKALIKQEFEEKRSNLLDKLNEDASKYNFQVKSSQNGIYMMPVVNGKAIDEEEFDKLDFSVKQDYEEKSTIVQSQIMDTIEKIKNIERQSDKKISEWQSNIALLTINVHINYLKSKFKRNKKITKFLNDVKKDVLKNVSYFLNEDKVEQQQQQVNPVNKKQDPSLNYRVNLFIDNSNREGAPVIMDSNYSYHNIFGSLEYENYYGSLKTDHTMLKPGLLHQANGGYIIFQAKDLLQNSLCYEALKKALRVKEISIENASEQRAAMVMVSLKPEPIPLDLKVILVGSSNIYQTLLAMDSDFRKLFKIKVEFEDDAPFTKENANKLASIIHGFCESEQLPHLDKTAMARIIEYASKLAGSHKKLSTRFNDLIQVTGEAATWAKISRSKVVTKEFVDKALIERIERIKKYDSKYMEMIKDNSLLIDTSGFAVGTLNGLTVMTTGDYSFGKPAKITVNTYTGKNGIVNIEREVELSGSTHSKGVLILTGYLGEMFAQDIPLSLTASICFEQLYNGVDGDSASSTELYGLLSSLSGIPINQAIAVTGSVNQKGKIQPIGGVNEKIEGYFQICKMRGLDGSHGVMIPVQNVDNLQLCDEIIDSVKNGLFHIYAISTIEEGIEILTGVPAGKKDKDDHFPAGTVNYLVYEKLKKYAKISDCCK
;
A
#
# COMPACT_ATOMS: atom_id res chain seq x y z
N MET A 1 -43.16 2.23 -44.53
CA MET A 1 -43.38 1.25 -43.40
C MET A 1 -42.19 1.27 -42.52
N LYS A 2 -42.38 1.39 -41.19
CA LYS A 2 -41.23 1.26 -40.27
C LYS A 2 -40.57 -0.09 -40.44
N ASN A 3 -39.27 -0.11 -40.59
CA ASN A 3 -38.54 -1.39 -40.68
C ASN A 3 -38.70 -2.15 -39.34
N LYS A 4 -39.02 -3.44 -39.39
CA LYS A 4 -39.24 -4.28 -38.20
C LYS A 4 -38.06 -4.27 -37.21
N ASN A 5 -36.87 -4.00 -37.72
CA ASN A 5 -35.62 -4.04 -36.97
C ASN A 5 -35.20 -2.66 -36.45
N GLU A 6 -35.99 -1.60 -36.73
CA GLU A 6 -35.69 -0.24 -36.27
C GLU A 6 -36.10 -0.04 -34.82
N LEU A 7 -35.14 0.42 -33.99
CA LEU A 7 -35.36 0.65 -32.58
C LEU A 7 -36.21 1.92 -32.33
N ASN A 8 -36.96 1.87 -31.24
CA ASN A 8 -37.67 3.04 -30.76
C ASN A 8 -36.73 3.92 -29.94
N PHE A 9 -36.93 5.26 -29.97
CA PHE A 9 -36.13 6.18 -29.14
C PHE A 9 -36.14 5.85 -27.66
N LYS A 10 -37.14 5.13 -27.13
CA LYS A 10 -37.25 4.67 -25.74
C LYS A 10 -36.23 3.56 -25.38
N ASP A 11 -35.75 2.82 -26.38
CA ASP A 11 -34.84 1.70 -26.19
C ASP A 11 -33.37 2.14 -26.20
N LEU A 12 -33.07 3.42 -26.48
CA LEU A 12 -31.74 3.94 -26.73
C LEU A 12 -31.02 4.42 -25.48
N LYS A 13 -31.73 4.52 -24.36
CA LYS A 13 -31.17 4.98 -23.08
C LYS A 13 -31.98 4.45 -21.91
N MET A 14 -31.31 4.01 -20.88
CA MET A 14 -31.95 3.80 -19.58
C MET A 14 -32.35 5.16 -18.98
N SER A 15 -33.61 5.33 -18.71
CA SER A 15 -34.15 6.53 -18.07
C SER A 15 -34.46 6.24 -16.60
N CYS A 16 -33.86 7.00 -15.70
CA CYS A 16 -34.12 6.87 -14.27
C CYS A 16 -35.33 7.73 -13.86
N ASN A 17 -36.39 7.07 -13.39
CA ASN A 17 -37.55 7.78 -12.89
C ASN A 17 -37.25 8.42 -11.51
N THR A 18 -37.45 9.73 -11.40
CA THR A 18 -37.28 10.49 -10.15
C THR A 18 -38.16 10.00 -8.99
N ASN A 19 -39.25 9.31 -9.28
CA ASN A 19 -40.15 8.70 -8.29
C ASN A 19 -39.51 7.52 -7.53
N LEU A 20 -38.30 7.05 -7.95
CA LEU A 20 -37.53 6.07 -7.21
C LEU A 20 -37.04 6.63 -5.88
N PHE A 21 -36.85 7.93 -5.78
CA PHE A 21 -36.33 8.62 -4.63
C PHE A 21 -37.43 9.15 -3.73
N ASN A 22 -37.28 8.93 -2.41
CA ASN A 22 -38.24 9.40 -1.41
C ASN A 22 -37.78 10.70 -0.73
N PHE A 23 -36.88 11.46 -1.37
CA PHE A 23 -36.29 12.72 -0.88
C PHE A 23 -36.38 13.78 -2.00
N ASP A 24 -36.34 15.03 -1.63
CA ASP A 24 -36.24 16.14 -2.59
C ASP A 24 -34.77 16.47 -2.88
N THR A 25 -33.90 16.37 -1.87
CA THR A 25 -32.45 16.54 -2.02
C THR A 25 -31.68 15.46 -1.28
N THR A 26 -30.46 15.20 -1.73
CA THR A 26 -29.58 14.22 -1.06
C THR A 26 -29.23 14.60 0.39
N ALA A 27 -29.48 15.84 0.84
CA ALA A 27 -29.32 16.24 2.23
C ALA A 27 -30.21 15.45 3.20
N GLU A 28 -31.34 14.95 2.73
CA GLU A 28 -32.34 14.23 3.52
C GLU A 28 -32.02 12.72 3.63
N VAL A 29 -30.98 12.26 2.90
CA VAL A 29 -30.65 10.83 2.85
C VAL A 29 -29.77 10.45 4.04
N PRO A 30 -30.10 9.37 4.79
CA PRO A 30 -29.25 8.94 5.90
C PRO A 30 -27.91 8.43 5.38
N ASN A 31 -26.85 8.66 6.16
CA ASN A 31 -25.52 8.16 5.85
C ASN A 31 -25.48 6.64 6.07
N ILE A 32 -25.36 5.85 5.01
CA ILE A 32 -25.33 4.38 5.05
C ILE A 32 -23.92 3.93 4.72
N THR A 33 -23.37 3.04 5.55
CA THR A 33 -22.00 2.49 5.41
C THR A 33 -21.98 1.14 4.68
N THR A 34 -23.12 0.62 4.19
CA THR A 34 -23.19 -0.69 3.55
C THR A 34 -22.82 -0.63 2.08
N GLY A 35 -22.03 -1.61 1.61
CA GLY A 35 -21.58 -1.71 0.21
C GLY A 35 -22.72 -1.92 -0.80
N ILE A 36 -22.56 -1.38 -1.99
CA ILE A 36 -23.47 -1.59 -3.11
C ILE A 36 -22.94 -2.75 -3.95
N GLY A 37 -23.71 -3.84 -4.06
CA GLY A 37 -23.36 -4.99 -4.89
C GLY A 37 -22.11 -5.77 -4.44
N GLN A 38 -21.70 -5.61 -3.19
CA GLN A 38 -20.46 -6.22 -2.65
C GLN A 38 -20.72 -7.38 -1.70
N GLU A 39 -21.91 -8.00 -1.73
CA GLU A 39 -22.33 -9.00 -0.76
C GLU A 39 -21.36 -10.19 -0.69
N ARG A 40 -20.84 -10.63 -1.85
CA ARG A 40 -19.84 -11.72 -1.92
C ARG A 40 -18.52 -11.30 -1.29
N GLY A 41 -18.02 -10.12 -1.63
CA GLY A 41 -16.80 -9.56 -1.09
C GLY A 41 -16.89 -9.33 0.41
N ILE A 42 -18.01 -8.77 0.90
CA ILE A 42 -18.25 -8.54 2.33
C ILE A 42 -18.25 -9.85 3.10
N LYS A 43 -18.97 -10.89 2.63
CA LYS A 43 -18.95 -12.22 3.27
C LYS A 43 -17.56 -12.83 3.34
N ALA A 44 -16.77 -12.69 2.26
CA ALA A 44 -15.39 -13.17 2.24
C ALA A 44 -14.49 -12.38 3.22
N LEU A 45 -14.69 -11.06 3.32
CA LEU A 45 -14.00 -10.19 4.27
C LEU A 45 -14.34 -10.59 5.70
N GLU A 46 -15.62 -10.74 6.03
CA GLU A 46 -16.11 -11.15 7.36
C GLU A 46 -15.52 -12.49 7.79
N PHE A 47 -15.60 -13.48 6.90
CA PHE A 47 -15.01 -14.78 7.15
C PHE A 47 -13.49 -14.68 7.37
N GLY A 48 -12.78 -13.99 6.49
CA GLY A 48 -11.32 -13.85 6.58
C GLY A 48 -10.84 -13.14 7.84
N LEU A 49 -11.63 -12.20 8.37
CA LEU A 49 -11.33 -11.49 9.61
C LEU A 49 -11.61 -12.32 10.86
N GLN A 50 -12.52 -13.29 10.78
CA GLN A 50 -12.86 -14.19 11.88
C GLN A 50 -11.91 -15.40 12.00
N VAL A 51 -11.29 -15.81 10.90
CA VAL A 51 -10.37 -16.96 10.90
C VAL A 51 -9.07 -16.62 11.63
N ASP A 52 -8.86 -17.24 12.79
CA ASP A 52 -7.64 -17.10 13.59
C ASP A 52 -6.68 -18.27 13.34
N VAL A 53 -6.23 -18.43 12.09
CA VAL A 53 -5.31 -19.48 11.66
C VAL A 53 -4.15 -18.87 10.90
N LYS A 54 -2.96 -19.41 11.09
CA LYS A 54 -1.73 -18.95 10.41
C LYS A 54 -1.90 -18.91 8.89
N GLY A 55 -1.49 -17.79 8.27
CA GLY A 55 -1.51 -17.60 6.84
C GLY A 55 -2.87 -17.19 6.25
N TYR A 56 -3.88 -16.95 7.09
CA TYR A 56 -5.17 -16.43 6.65
C TYR A 56 -5.20 -14.88 6.67
N ASN A 57 -4.17 -14.27 6.06
CA ASN A 57 -4.23 -12.85 5.72
C ASN A 57 -5.09 -12.68 4.45
N LEU A 58 -5.48 -11.43 4.19
CA LEU A 58 -6.44 -11.10 3.13
C LEU A 58 -5.77 -10.33 1.99
N TYR A 59 -6.22 -10.61 0.77
CA TYR A 59 -5.96 -9.75 -0.38
C TYR A 59 -7.32 -9.25 -0.92
N LEU A 60 -7.49 -7.92 -0.91
CA LEU A 60 -8.67 -7.26 -1.46
C LEU A 60 -8.38 -6.88 -2.92
N GLU A 61 -9.07 -7.56 -3.80
CA GLU A 61 -8.93 -7.40 -5.25
C GLU A 61 -10.12 -6.63 -5.81
N GLY A 62 -9.86 -5.85 -6.83
CA GLY A 62 -10.87 -5.13 -7.60
C GLY A 62 -10.31 -3.87 -8.26
N PRO A 63 -11.08 -3.24 -9.17
CA PRO A 63 -10.69 -2.00 -9.84
C PRO A 63 -10.42 -0.86 -8.85
N SER A 64 -9.71 0.16 -9.32
CA SER A 64 -9.55 1.40 -8.55
C SER A 64 -10.90 2.14 -8.43
N GLY A 65 -11.14 2.78 -7.30
CA GLY A 65 -12.33 3.63 -7.13
C GLY A 65 -13.60 2.92 -6.65
N VAL A 66 -13.60 1.58 -6.46
CA VAL A 66 -14.77 0.83 -5.96
C VAL A 66 -14.94 0.86 -4.43
N GLY A 67 -14.17 1.69 -3.73
CA GLY A 67 -14.29 1.87 -2.27
C GLY A 67 -13.68 0.77 -1.40
N LYS A 68 -12.83 -0.14 -1.94
CA LYS A 68 -12.21 -1.26 -1.19
C LYS A 68 -11.65 -0.86 0.17
N THR A 69 -10.79 0.14 0.18
CA THR A 69 -10.12 0.61 1.40
C THR A 69 -11.09 1.22 2.40
N MET A 70 -12.03 2.03 1.92
CA MET A 70 -13.04 2.69 2.77
C MET A 70 -13.96 1.67 3.44
N TYR A 71 -14.51 0.71 2.68
CA TYR A 71 -15.35 -0.35 3.24
C TYR A 71 -14.60 -1.18 4.27
N THR A 72 -13.37 -1.56 3.94
CA THR A 72 -12.57 -2.38 4.85
C THR A 72 -12.28 -1.63 6.13
N LYS A 73 -11.89 -0.36 6.06
CA LYS A 73 -11.63 0.46 7.23
C LYS A 73 -12.87 0.62 8.10
N ASN A 74 -14.00 1.01 7.53
CA ASN A 74 -15.26 1.17 8.26
C ASN A 74 -15.70 -0.13 8.95
N TYR A 75 -15.55 -1.26 8.27
CA TYR A 75 -15.88 -2.56 8.83
C TYR A 75 -14.93 -2.96 9.97
N LEU A 76 -13.64 -2.71 9.81
CA LEU A 76 -12.63 -2.96 10.84
C LEU A 76 -12.84 -2.07 12.06
N ASP A 77 -13.21 -0.80 11.89
CA ASP A 77 -13.49 0.13 12.99
C ASP A 77 -14.65 -0.39 13.89
N ILE A 78 -15.62 -1.09 13.30
CA ILE A 78 -16.73 -1.71 14.04
C ILE A 78 -16.26 -2.98 14.77
N ILE A 79 -15.52 -3.86 14.10
CA ILE A 79 -15.10 -5.16 14.67
C ILE A 79 -13.99 -4.98 15.70
N SER A 80 -13.06 -4.06 15.46
CA SER A 80 -11.92 -3.82 16.35
C SER A 80 -12.36 -3.42 17.76
N LYS A 81 -13.45 -2.65 17.89
CA LYS A 81 -14.05 -2.28 19.19
C LYS A 81 -14.58 -3.47 19.99
N LYS A 82 -14.90 -4.58 19.32
CA LYS A 82 -15.36 -5.82 19.99
C LYS A 82 -14.22 -6.71 20.46
N LYS A 83 -12.99 -6.47 20.00
CA LYS A 83 -11.80 -7.21 20.43
C LYS A 83 -11.17 -6.58 21.68
N LYS A 84 -10.48 -7.41 22.46
CA LYS A 84 -9.73 -6.94 23.64
C LYS A 84 -8.62 -5.99 23.21
N VAL A 85 -8.37 -4.97 24.02
CA VAL A 85 -7.22 -4.09 23.86
C VAL A 85 -5.95 -4.92 24.04
N PRO A 86 -4.98 -4.87 23.13
CA PRO A 86 -3.73 -5.61 23.24
C PRO A 86 -2.84 -5.05 24.35
N SER A 87 -1.86 -5.85 24.75
CA SER A 87 -0.89 -5.51 25.79
C SER A 87 -0.01 -4.32 25.38
N ASP A 88 0.42 -3.54 26.39
CA ASP A 88 1.53 -2.61 26.24
C ASP A 88 2.83 -3.37 26.10
N TRP A 89 3.80 -2.78 25.39
CA TRP A 89 5.15 -3.30 25.28
C TRP A 89 6.16 -2.28 25.76
N CYS A 90 7.12 -2.76 26.58
CA CYS A 90 8.23 -1.97 27.06
C CYS A 90 9.55 -2.68 26.75
N TYR A 91 10.59 -1.89 26.50
CA TYR A 91 11.95 -2.39 26.53
C TYR A 91 12.67 -1.94 27.80
N ILE A 92 13.39 -2.87 28.43
CA ILE A 92 14.22 -2.65 29.61
C ILE A 92 15.66 -3.07 29.32
N TYR A 93 16.58 -2.49 30.05
CA TYR A 93 18.00 -2.80 29.95
C TYR A 93 18.29 -4.24 30.39
N ASN A 94 19.17 -4.90 29.67
CA ASN A 94 19.65 -6.25 29.99
C ASN A 94 21.03 -6.19 30.67
N PHE A 95 21.08 -6.42 31.97
CA PHE A 95 22.33 -6.39 32.76
C PHE A 95 23.27 -7.57 32.45
N GLU A 96 22.78 -8.65 31.84
CA GLU A 96 23.60 -9.80 31.43
C GLU A 96 24.21 -9.56 30.04
N ASN A 97 23.41 -9.00 29.09
CA ASN A 97 23.90 -8.65 27.75
C ASN A 97 23.35 -7.27 27.34
N PRO A 98 24.12 -6.20 27.52
CA PRO A 98 23.66 -4.83 27.22
C PRO A 98 23.18 -4.61 25.77
N ASN A 99 23.66 -5.42 24.83
CA ASN A 99 23.31 -5.31 23.42
C ASN A 99 21.96 -5.97 23.08
N GLU A 100 21.34 -6.67 24.03
CA GLU A 100 20.07 -7.37 23.85
C GLU A 100 18.98 -6.87 24.83
N PRO A 101 18.40 -5.68 24.63
CA PRO A 101 17.31 -5.18 25.46
C PRO A 101 16.15 -6.18 25.55
N ILE A 102 15.57 -6.30 26.74
CA ILE A 102 14.51 -7.28 27.02
C ILE A 102 13.14 -6.66 26.74
N ALA A 103 12.31 -7.36 25.93
CA ALA A 103 10.93 -7.00 25.69
C ALA A 103 10.03 -7.50 26.83
N VAL A 104 9.20 -6.62 27.36
CA VAL A 104 8.24 -6.89 28.45
C VAL A 104 6.85 -6.55 28.00
N SER A 105 5.94 -7.52 28.09
CA SER A 105 4.51 -7.33 27.85
C SER A 105 3.78 -7.06 29.15
N LEU A 106 2.90 -6.06 29.14
CA LEU A 106 2.05 -5.66 30.27
C LEU A 106 0.61 -5.42 29.79
N PRO A 107 -0.39 -5.64 30.62
CA PRO A 107 -1.75 -5.19 30.30
C PRO A 107 -1.82 -3.72 29.91
N ALA A 108 -2.75 -3.35 29.02
CA ALA A 108 -2.91 -1.98 28.55
C ALA A 108 -2.99 -0.99 29.72
N GLY A 109 -2.23 0.10 29.62
CA GLY A 109 -2.07 1.14 30.64
C GLY A 109 -1.01 0.85 31.72
N GLN A 110 -0.69 -0.43 31.98
CA GLN A 110 0.34 -0.79 32.97
C GLN A 110 1.76 -0.48 32.48
N GLY A 111 2.01 -0.43 31.18
CA GLY A 111 3.31 -0.03 30.63
C GLY A 111 3.64 1.43 30.97
N LYS A 112 2.67 2.32 30.83
CA LYS A 112 2.78 3.73 31.22
C LYS A 112 3.00 3.87 32.71
N GLU A 113 2.28 3.08 33.52
CA GLU A 113 2.42 3.05 34.97
C GLU A 113 3.80 2.53 35.41
N PHE A 114 4.31 1.49 34.72
CA PHE A 114 5.63 0.94 35.00
C PHE A 114 6.74 1.95 34.69
N LYS A 115 6.67 2.63 33.53
CA LYS A 115 7.61 3.71 33.19
C LYS A 115 7.60 4.80 34.25
N ALA A 116 6.42 5.34 34.58
CA ALA A 116 6.28 6.40 35.58
C ALA A 116 6.80 5.96 36.97
N SER A 117 6.56 4.71 37.35
CA SER A 117 7.03 4.14 38.62
C SER A 117 8.55 3.99 38.66
N MET A 118 9.21 3.65 37.54
CA MET A 118 10.65 3.57 37.44
C MET A 118 11.31 4.95 37.40
N ASP A 119 10.72 5.90 36.68
CA ASP A 119 11.18 7.30 36.65
C ASP A 119 11.09 7.92 38.04
N GLY A 120 10.00 7.69 38.80
CA GLY A 120 9.84 8.08 40.19
C GLY A 120 10.88 7.41 41.10
N PHE A 121 11.10 6.10 40.95
CA PHE A 121 12.13 5.35 41.68
C PHE A 121 13.53 5.96 41.52
N ILE A 122 13.91 6.32 40.28
CA ILE A 122 15.22 6.93 40.00
C ILE A 122 15.36 8.24 40.75
N LEU A 123 14.34 9.08 40.78
CA LEU A 123 14.35 10.36 41.48
C LEU A 123 14.39 10.18 43.01
N GLU A 124 13.54 9.30 43.53
CA GLU A 124 13.47 9.04 44.99
C GLU A 124 14.77 8.40 45.52
N ILE A 125 15.32 7.42 44.81
CA ILE A 125 16.54 6.74 45.25
C ILE A 125 17.75 7.70 45.26
N LYS A 126 17.86 8.61 44.29
CA LYS A 126 18.88 9.67 44.27
C LYS A 126 18.75 10.58 45.50
N LYS A 127 17.54 10.97 45.82
CA LYS A 127 17.26 11.86 46.98
C LYS A 127 17.52 11.14 48.31
N ASP A 128 17.01 9.90 48.42
CA ASP A 128 17.07 9.18 49.72
C ASP A 128 18.49 8.69 50.01
N ILE A 129 19.29 8.26 49.01
CA ILE A 129 20.69 7.95 49.18
C ILE A 129 21.46 9.21 49.67
N LYS A 130 21.28 10.38 48.99
CA LYS A 130 21.96 11.62 49.43
C LYS A 130 21.55 12.00 50.85
N LYS A 131 20.26 11.90 51.22
CA LYS A 131 19.77 12.21 52.57
C LYS A 131 20.36 11.28 53.63
N THR A 132 20.39 9.98 53.33
CA THR A 132 20.88 8.96 54.29
C THR A 132 22.37 9.12 54.57
N PHE A 133 23.15 9.45 53.53
CA PHE A 133 24.61 9.60 53.65
C PHE A 133 25.07 10.99 54.10
N ASN A 134 24.21 12.00 54.09
CA ASN A 134 24.48 13.32 54.66
C ASN A 134 23.98 13.45 56.11
N ALA A 135 23.49 12.40 56.76
CA ALA A 135 23.08 12.38 58.15
C ALA A 135 24.31 12.41 59.06
N ASP A 136 24.25 13.19 60.16
CA ASP A 136 25.36 13.33 61.11
C ASP A 136 25.86 11.99 61.63
N ASP A 137 25.02 11.05 61.81
CA ASP A 137 25.37 9.70 62.26
C ASP A 137 26.24 8.91 61.25
N PHE A 138 26.05 9.19 59.94
CA PHE A 138 26.89 8.57 58.91
C PHE A 138 28.32 9.10 58.93
N GLU A 139 28.54 10.41 59.04
CA GLU A 139 29.90 10.99 59.12
C GLU A 139 30.60 10.62 60.41
N LYS A 140 29.88 10.49 61.55
CA LYS A 140 30.42 9.99 62.78
C LYS A 140 30.95 8.57 62.67
N GLU A 141 30.17 7.64 62.14
CA GLU A 141 30.52 6.24 62.01
C GLU A 141 31.69 6.05 61.05
N LYS A 142 31.71 6.79 59.95
CA LYS A 142 32.82 6.77 58.97
C LYS A 142 34.10 7.33 59.62
N ALA A 143 33.98 8.38 60.45
CA ALA A 143 35.13 8.89 61.20
C ALA A 143 35.67 7.86 62.20
N LEU A 144 34.78 7.17 62.93
CA LEU A 144 35.19 6.07 63.82
C LEU A 144 35.94 4.94 63.10
N ILE A 145 35.43 4.50 61.95
CA ILE A 145 36.11 3.47 61.14
C ILE A 145 37.52 3.97 60.71
N LYS A 146 37.61 5.19 60.23
CA LYS A 146 38.89 5.77 59.83
C LYS A 146 39.82 5.90 61.01
N GLN A 147 39.34 6.34 62.18
CA GLN A 147 40.14 6.45 63.40
C GLN A 147 40.71 5.09 63.83
N GLU A 148 39.89 4.01 63.82
CA GLU A 148 40.36 2.64 64.10
C GLU A 148 41.53 2.22 63.20
N PHE A 149 41.51 2.58 61.94
CA PHE A 149 42.58 2.22 60.98
C PHE A 149 43.79 3.18 61.08
N GLU A 150 43.59 4.47 61.38
CA GLU A 150 44.70 5.40 61.67
C GLU A 150 45.47 5.04 62.97
N GLU A 151 44.79 4.58 64.01
CA GLU A 151 45.45 4.02 65.19
C GLU A 151 46.28 2.80 64.86
N LYS A 152 45.78 1.88 64.06
CA LYS A 152 46.55 0.69 63.59
C LYS A 152 47.74 1.09 62.76
N ARG A 153 47.59 2.10 61.88
CA ARG A 153 48.66 2.65 61.07
C ARG A 153 49.78 3.29 61.96
N SER A 154 49.33 4.13 62.93
CA SER A 154 50.27 4.77 63.90
C SER A 154 51.03 3.73 64.65
N ASN A 155 50.40 2.69 65.21
CA ASN A 155 51.03 1.60 65.94
C ASN A 155 52.06 0.85 65.12
N LEU A 156 51.82 0.69 63.79
CA LEU A 156 52.83 0.08 62.90
C LEU A 156 54.00 0.99 62.63
N LEU A 157 53.83 2.26 62.52
CA LEU A 157 54.89 3.25 62.33
C LEU A 157 55.72 3.40 63.59
N ASP A 158 55.08 3.46 64.80
CA ASP A 158 55.75 3.52 66.07
C ASP A 158 56.66 2.28 66.28
N LYS A 159 56.13 1.08 65.98
CA LYS A 159 56.84 -0.15 66.04
C LYS A 159 58.02 -0.19 65.06
N LEU A 160 57.79 0.29 63.84
CA LEU A 160 58.88 0.40 62.82
C LEU A 160 59.97 1.35 63.31
N ASN A 161 59.58 2.49 63.99
CA ASN A 161 60.58 3.43 64.52
C ASN A 161 61.35 2.83 65.73
N GLU A 162 60.64 2.07 66.58
CA GLU A 162 61.30 1.33 67.68
C GLU A 162 62.34 0.31 67.15
N ASP A 163 61.92 -0.46 66.08
CA ASP A 163 62.85 -1.46 65.50
C ASP A 163 64.00 -0.78 64.75
N ALA A 164 63.79 0.31 64.04
CA ALA A 164 64.84 1.09 63.37
C ALA A 164 65.83 1.73 64.37
N SER A 165 65.28 2.17 65.52
CA SER A 165 66.15 2.71 66.58
C SER A 165 67.18 1.73 67.09
N LYS A 166 66.92 0.43 67.07
CA LYS A 166 67.88 -0.63 67.43
C LYS A 166 69.08 -0.68 66.52
N TYR A 167 68.94 -0.15 65.31
CA TYR A 167 69.97 -0.05 64.26
C TYR A 167 70.54 1.36 64.12
N ASN A 168 70.19 2.27 65.07
CA ASN A 168 70.55 3.69 65.06
C ASN A 168 69.95 4.48 63.87
N PHE A 169 68.72 4.18 63.50
CA PHE A 169 67.96 4.93 62.49
C PHE A 169 66.65 5.51 63.10
N GLN A 170 66.25 6.68 62.66
CA GLN A 170 64.95 7.26 62.96
C GLN A 170 64.15 7.23 61.70
N VAL A 171 62.94 6.71 61.78
CA VAL A 171 61.99 6.71 60.69
C VAL A 171 61.04 7.85 60.79
N LYS A 172 60.86 8.63 59.74
CA LYS A 172 59.86 9.70 59.62
C LYS A 172 58.95 9.42 58.51
N SER A 173 57.61 9.63 58.71
CA SER A 173 56.54 9.59 57.72
C SER A 173 56.21 10.99 57.22
N SER A 174 56.14 11.19 55.87
CA SER A 174 55.71 12.39 55.22
C SER A 174 54.65 12.10 54.23
N GLN A 175 54.03 13.14 53.61
CA GLN A 175 53.05 12.99 52.53
C GLN A 175 53.64 12.26 51.28
N ASN A 176 54.95 12.30 51.09
CA ASN A 176 55.67 11.70 49.97
C ASN A 176 56.24 10.29 50.22
N GLY A 177 56.09 9.78 51.46
CA GLY A 177 56.57 8.44 51.80
C GLY A 177 57.22 8.35 53.19
N ILE A 178 57.69 7.16 53.46
CA ILE A 178 58.44 6.83 54.70
C ILE A 178 59.95 6.86 54.37
N TYR A 179 60.68 7.69 55.09
CA TYR A 179 62.14 7.80 54.91
C TYR A 179 62.85 7.60 56.27
N MET A 180 64.04 7.10 56.22
CA MET A 180 64.90 6.89 57.41
C MET A 180 66.08 7.90 57.45
N MET A 181 66.43 8.30 58.64
CA MET A 181 67.60 9.16 58.92
C MET A 181 68.52 8.44 59.90
N PRO A 182 69.79 8.41 59.62
CA PRO A 182 70.76 7.85 60.58
C PRO A 182 70.87 8.71 61.87
N VAL A 183 71.03 8.07 63.01
CA VAL A 183 71.17 8.69 64.29
C VAL A 183 72.57 8.46 64.81
N VAL A 184 73.36 9.54 64.95
CA VAL A 184 74.72 9.54 65.47
C VAL A 184 74.77 10.32 66.73
N ASN A 185 75.29 9.73 67.87
CA ASN A 185 75.33 10.40 69.22
C ASN A 185 74.01 10.92 69.70
N GLY A 186 72.88 10.19 69.38
CA GLY A 186 71.53 10.52 69.82
C GLY A 186 70.88 11.63 69.01
N LYS A 187 71.46 12.11 67.88
CA LYS A 187 70.84 13.09 66.96
C LYS A 187 70.69 12.49 65.55
N ALA A 188 69.53 12.72 64.99
CA ALA A 188 69.31 12.36 63.56
C ALA A 188 70.13 13.37 62.75
N ILE A 189 70.90 12.85 61.80
CA ILE A 189 71.78 13.64 60.92
C ILE A 189 71.21 13.60 59.47
N ASP A 190 71.50 14.62 58.70
CA ASP A 190 71.08 14.68 57.27
C ASP A 190 72.23 14.05 56.41
N GLU A 191 71.94 13.96 55.07
CA GLU A 191 72.84 13.34 54.12
C GLU A 191 74.18 14.06 54.00
N GLU A 192 74.23 15.40 54.17
CA GLU A 192 75.46 16.20 54.17
C GLU A 192 76.36 15.96 55.41
N GLU A 193 75.74 15.78 56.59
CA GLU A 193 76.41 15.44 57.84
C GLU A 193 76.88 14.01 57.85
N PHE A 194 76.08 13.08 57.24
CA PHE A 194 76.50 11.68 57.11
C PHE A 194 77.68 11.50 56.18
N ASP A 195 77.81 12.32 55.11
CA ASP A 195 79.01 12.27 54.24
C ASP A 195 80.34 12.72 54.87
N LYS A 196 80.27 13.33 56.02
CA LYS A 196 81.47 13.76 56.76
C LYS A 196 81.97 12.70 57.76
N LEU A 197 81.36 11.57 57.95
CA LEU A 197 81.76 10.47 58.85
C LEU A 197 82.87 9.60 58.26
N ASP A 198 83.62 8.94 59.17
CA ASP A 198 84.69 8.04 58.80
C ASP A 198 84.14 6.82 57.96
N PHE A 199 84.93 6.36 57.02
CA PHE A 199 84.60 5.30 56.10
C PHE A 199 84.08 4.01 56.75
N SER A 200 84.72 3.58 57.89
CA SER A 200 84.31 2.41 58.65
C SER A 200 82.90 2.56 59.28
N VAL A 201 82.58 3.75 59.72
CA VAL A 201 81.24 4.08 60.29
C VAL A 201 80.21 4.07 59.22
N LYS A 202 80.53 4.66 58.06
CA LYS A 202 79.60 4.64 56.93
C LYS A 202 79.23 3.23 56.51
N GLN A 203 80.17 2.34 56.39
CA GLN A 203 79.95 0.96 55.98
C GLN A 203 79.03 0.21 56.95
N ASP A 204 79.21 0.42 58.29
CA ASP A 204 78.31 -0.16 59.29
C ASP A 204 76.85 0.34 59.17
N TYR A 205 76.69 1.65 58.87
CA TYR A 205 75.38 2.21 58.62
C TYR A 205 74.80 1.75 57.30
N GLU A 206 75.56 1.51 56.23
CA GLU A 206 75.03 1.00 54.92
C GLU A 206 74.52 -0.45 55.08
N GLU A 207 75.23 -1.33 55.84
CA GLU A 207 74.76 -2.67 56.12
C GLU A 207 73.46 -2.66 56.90
N LYS A 208 73.39 -1.84 57.96
CA LYS A 208 72.18 -1.70 58.76
C LYS A 208 71.04 -1.03 58.05
N SER A 209 71.33 -0.14 57.10
CA SER A 209 70.31 0.52 56.26
C SER A 209 69.55 -0.44 55.41
N THR A 210 70.18 -1.43 54.86
CA THR A 210 69.51 -2.49 54.05
C THR A 210 68.52 -3.26 54.88
N ILE A 211 68.77 -3.52 56.15
CA ILE A 211 67.84 -4.18 57.06
C ILE A 211 66.61 -3.29 57.33
N VAL A 212 66.86 -2.02 57.64
CA VAL A 212 65.78 -1.05 57.93
C VAL A 212 64.96 -0.76 56.70
N GLN A 213 65.57 -0.68 55.49
CA GLN A 213 64.86 -0.54 54.24
C GLN A 213 63.90 -1.73 53.98
N SER A 214 64.34 -2.97 54.29
CA SER A 214 63.46 -4.13 54.17
C SER A 214 62.30 -4.02 55.13
N GLN A 215 62.49 -3.59 56.38
CA GLN A 215 61.42 -3.39 57.35
C GLN A 215 60.49 -2.26 56.98
N ILE A 216 61.00 -1.19 56.38
CA ILE A 216 60.16 -0.12 55.80
C ILE A 216 59.26 -0.66 54.66
N MET A 217 59.82 -1.46 53.75
CA MET A 217 59.05 -2.04 52.64
C MET A 217 57.97 -2.96 53.16
N ASP A 218 58.25 -3.84 54.09
CA ASP A 218 57.27 -4.71 54.73
C ASP A 218 56.15 -3.92 55.46
N THR A 219 56.56 -2.82 56.10
CA THR A 219 55.60 -1.97 56.84
C THR A 219 54.70 -1.17 55.84
N ILE A 220 55.25 -0.67 54.74
CA ILE A 220 54.50 -0.04 53.66
C ILE A 220 53.45 -1.01 53.08
N GLU A 221 53.86 -2.26 52.87
CA GLU A 221 52.90 -3.28 52.40
C GLU A 221 51.79 -3.54 53.41
N LYS A 222 52.12 -3.63 54.71
CA LYS A 222 51.08 -3.74 55.77
C LYS A 222 50.16 -2.54 55.84
N ILE A 223 50.75 -1.32 55.75
CA ILE A 223 49.94 -0.08 55.74
C ILE A 223 48.99 -0.06 54.51
N LYS A 224 49.45 -0.39 53.29
CA LYS A 224 48.62 -0.51 52.12
C LYS A 224 47.51 -1.56 52.27
N ASN A 225 47.80 -2.67 52.96
CA ASN A 225 46.81 -3.69 53.26
C ASN A 225 45.75 -3.21 54.26
N ILE A 226 46.15 -2.41 55.27
CA ILE A 226 45.23 -1.77 56.21
C ILE A 226 44.36 -0.74 55.51
N GLU A 227 44.93 0.12 54.64
CA GLU A 227 44.20 1.09 53.85
C GLU A 227 43.13 0.39 52.93
N ARG A 228 43.54 -0.68 52.24
CA ARG A 228 42.59 -1.49 51.44
C ARG A 228 41.47 -2.13 52.30
N GLN A 229 41.79 -2.59 53.50
CA GLN A 229 40.80 -3.11 54.43
C GLN A 229 39.85 -2.05 54.95
N SER A 230 40.35 -0.84 55.24
CA SER A 230 39.51 0.32 55.61
C SER A 230 38.54 0.70 54.51
N ASP A 231 39.06 0.87 53.29
CA ASP A 231 38.25 1.21 52.13
C ASP A 231 37.17 0.13 51.86
N LYS A 232 37.56 -1.15 51.97
CA LYS A 232 36.62 -2.28 51.85
C LYS A 232 35.53 -2.25 52.92
N LYS A 233 35.87 -2.04 54.18
CA LYS A 233 34.94 -1.98 55.31
C LYS A 233 33.99 -0.80 55.17
N ILE A 234 34.47 0.38 54.73
CA ILE A 234 33.65 1.53 54.44
C ILE A 234 32.69 1.26 53.27
N SER A 235 33.18 0.64 52.20
CA SER A 235 32.37 0.28 51.02
C SER A 235 31.29 -0.75 51.36
N GLU A 236 31.59 -1.79 52.12
CA GLU A 236 30.63 -2.79 52.59
C GLU A 236 29.55 -2.16 53.46
N TRP A 237 29.95 -1.28 54.40
CA TRP A 237 29.03 -0.57 55.26
C TRP A 237 28.13 0.38 54.46
N GLN A 238 28.67 1.15 53.53
CA GLN A 238 27.92 1.99 52.60
C GLN A 238 26.90 1.17 51.83
N SER A 239 27.31 0.01 51.28
CA SER A 239 26.42 -0.90 50.56
C SER A 239 25.29 -1.41 51.43
N ASN A 240 25.51 -1.72 52.71
CA ASN A 240 24.51 -2.23 53.64
C ASN A 240 23.44 -1.14 53.96
N ILE A 241 23.85 0.12 54.16
CA ILE A 241 22.94 1.22 54.37
C ILE A 241 22.13 1.51 53.11
N ALA A 242 22.78 1.59 51.95
CA ALA A 242 22.09 1.73 50.66
C ALA A 242 21.11 0.59 50.39
N LEU A 243 21.44 -0.62 50.80
CA LEU A 243 20.58 -1.82 50.68
C LEU A 243 19.27 -1.65 51.43
N LEU A 244 19.27 -1.08 52.67
CA LEU A 244 18.05 -0.87 53.45
C LEU A 244 17.14 0.16 52.76
N THR A 245 17.71 1.26 52.29
CA THR A 245 16.99 2.33 51.58
C THR A 245 16.39 1.80 50.27
N ILE A 246 17.17 1.08 49.46
CA ILE A 246 16.75 0.54 48.15
C ILE A 246 15.67 -0.53 48.32
N ASN A 247 15.78 -1.39 49.34
CA ASN A 247 14.82 -2.49 49.54
C ASN A 247 13.37 -2.00 49.69
N VAL A 248 13.16 -0.88 50.36
CA VAL A 248 11.80 -0.33 50.54
C VAL A 248 11.14 -0.06 49.16
N HIS A 249 11.86 0.68 48.30
CA HIS A 249 11.35 1.04 46.95
C HIS A 249 11.25 -0.18 46.05
N ILE A 250 12.25 -1.05 45.99
CA ILE A 250 12.26 -2.26 45.17
C ILE A 250 11.15 -3.22 45.56
N ASN A 251 10.91 -3.41 46.88
CA ASN A 251 9.83 -4.32 47.32
C ASN A 251 8.45 -3.74 47.02
N TYR A 252 8.27 -2.42 47.10
CA TYR A 252 7.06 -1.77 46.62
C TYR A 252 6.81 -2.03 45.13
N LEU A 253 7.81 -1.79 44.26
CA LEU A 253 7.70 -2.05 42.82
C LEU A 253 7.45 -3.54 42.52
N LYS A 254 8.09 -4.45 43.22
CA LYS A 254 7.85 -5.89 43.06
C LYS A 254 6.43 -6.29 43.45
N SER A 255 5.89 -5.71 44.51
CA SER A 255 4.49 -5.98 44.93
C SER A 255 3.50 -5.53 43.86
N LYS A 256 3.78 -4.37 43.25
CA LYS A 256 2.94 -3.74 42.22
C LYS A 256 2.94 -4.55 40.90
N PHE A 257 4.11 -5.03 40.46
CA PHE A 257 4.28 -5.78 39.21
C PHE A 257 4.53 -7.27 39.44
N LYS A 258 4.03 -7.83 40.52
CA LYS A 258 4.23 -9.22 41.02
C LYS A 258 4.01 -10.30 39.96
N ARG A 259 3.10 -10.10 39.01
CA ARG A 259 2.74 -11.10 37.99
C ARG A 259 3.76 -11.25 36.85
N ASN A 260 4.70 -10.30 36.70
CA ASN A 260 5.65 -10.31 35.59
C ASN A 260 7.04 -10.73 36.07
N LYS A 261 7.47 -11.94 35.68
CA LYS A 261 8.77 -12.50 36.07
C LYS A 261 9.94 -11.71 35.52
N LYS A 262 9.84 -11.15 34.29
CA LYS A 262 10.91 -10.36 33.67
C LYS A 262 11.14 -9.06 34.45
N ILE A 263 10.08 -8.38 34.88
CA ILE A 263 10.19 -7.19 35.72
C ILE A 263 10.79 -7.52 37.07
N THR A 264 10.41 -8.64 37.69
CA THR A 264 10.97 -9.04 38.99
C THR A 264 12.48 -9.33 38.89
N LYS A 265 12.95 -9.97 37.80
CA LYS A 265 14.36 -10.17 37.53
C LYS A 265 15.07 -8.82 37.33
N PHE A 266 14.54 -7.98 36.47
CA PHE A 266 15.06 -6.63 36.21
C PHE A 266 15.23 -5.80 37.47
N LEU A 267 14.22 -5.76 38.36
CA LEU A 267 14.29 -5.03 39.62
C LEU A 267 15.37 -5.61 40.57
N ASN A 268 15.62 -6.92 40.53
CA ASN A 268 16.73 -7.52 41.28
C ASN A 268 18.08 -7.09 40.73
N ASP A 269 18.21 -6.99 39.42
CA ASP A 269 19.44 -6.61 38.78
C ASP A 269 19.72 -5.10 38.93
N VAL A 270 18.66 -4.26 38.84
CA VAL A 270 18.71 -2.82 39.21
C VAL A 270 19.21 -2.66 40.63
N LYS A 271 18.64 -3.44 41.61
CA LYS A 271 19.10 -3.39 43.00
C LYS A 271 20.59 -3.68 43.10
N LYS A 272 21.11 -4.72 42.45
CA LYS A 272 22.52 -5.08 42.48
C LYS A 272 23.40 -4.00 41.85
N ASP A 273 22.95 -3.40 40.77
CA ASP A 273 23.70 -2.37 40.05
C ASP A 273 23.74 -1.04 40.80
N VAL A 274 22.63 -0.61 41.44
CA VAL A 274 22.62 0.55 42.32
C VAL A 274 23.60 0.37 43.47
N LEU A 275 23.66 -0.83 44.07
CA LEU A 275 24.59 -1.13 45.16
C LEU A 275 26.06 -1.07 44.71
N LYS A 276 26.37 -1.45 43.48
CA LYS A 276 27.72 -1.29 42.90
C LYS A 276 28.08 0.16 42.61
N ASN A 277 27.10 0.99 42.28
CA ASN A 277 27.31 2.35 41.86
C ASN A 277 26.91 3.40 42.90
N VAL A 278 26.83 3.04 44.20
CA VAL A 278 26.45 3.96 45.30
C VAL A 278 27.30 5.23 45.31
N SER A 279 28.63 5.09 45.06
CA SER A 279 29.57 6.22 45.00
C SER A 279 29.21 7.24 43.91
N TYR A 280 28.60 6.81 42.79
CA TYR A 280 28.11 7.72 41.74
C TYR A 280 26.93 8.58 42.25
N PHE A 281 25.96 7.98 42.92
CA PHE A 281 24.78 8.70 43.44
C PHE A 281 25.14 9.66 44.56
N LEU A 282 26.22 9.42 45.29
CA LEU A 282 26.73 10.33 46.36
C LEU A 282 27.47 11.54 45.79
N ASN A 283 28.22 11.40 44.71
CA ASN A 283 29.11 12.43 44.18
C ASN A 283 28.61 13.09 42.89
N GLU A 284 27.36 12.88 42.53
CA GLU A 284 26.76 13.38 41.28
C GLU A 284 27.00 14.89 41.05
N ASP A 285 26.80 15.73 42.10
CA ASP A 285 27.00 17.18 42.00
C ASP A 285 28.47 17.60 41.78
N LYS A 286 29.45 16.80 42.28
CA LYS A 286 30.89 17.02 42.07
C LYS A 286 31.32 16.51 40.70
N VAL A 287 30.75 15.42 40.26
CA VAL A 287 31.03 14.83 38.94
C VAL A 287 30.49 15.73 37.82
N GLU A 288 29.33 16.36 37.99
CA GLU A 288 28.80 17.32 37.02
C GLU A 288 29.63 18.62 36.94
N GLN A 289 30.14 19.14 38.05
CA GLN A 289 31.02 20.31 38.07
C GLN A 289 32.44 20.03 37.50
N GLN A 290 33.00 18.86 37.74
CA GLN A 290 34.29 18.42 37.16
C GLN A 290 34.19 18.05 35.68
N GLN A 291 33.03 17.58 35.21
CA GLN A 291 32.77 17.22 33.84
C GLN A 291 32.68 18.43 32.87
N GLN A 292 32.53 19.65 33.39
CA GLN A 292 32.64 20.89 32.60
C GLN A 292 34.10 21.27 32.25
N GLN A 293 35.10 20.66 32.90
CA GLN A 293 36.53 21.00 32.71
C GLN A 293 37.40 19.89 32.13
N VAL A 294 36.87 18.66 31.92
CA VAL A 294 37.65 17.50 31.44
C VAL A 294 37.20 17.11 30.02
N ASN A 295 38.17 16.66 29.21
CA ASN A 295 37.98 16.17 27.82
C ASN A 295 36.72 15.28 27.71
N PRO A 296 35.82 15.52 26.73
CA PRO A 296 34.54 14.85 26.62
C PRO A 296 34.59 13.34 26.32
N VAL A 297 35.75 12.82 25.98
CA VAL A 297 35.98 11.41 25.65
C VAL A 297 35.86 10.48 26.87
N ASN A 298 36.03 10.99 28.11
CA ASN A 298 36.08 10.17 29.34
C ASN A 298 34.86 10.39 30.26
N LYS A 299 33.73 10.88 29.74
CA LYS A 299 32.53 11.04 30.53
C LYS A 299 31.99 9.69 30.99
N LYS A 300 32.01 9.37 32.27
CA LYS A 300 31.35 8.17 32.82
C LYS A 300 29.86 8.29 32.54
N GLN A 301 29.30 7.30 31.88
CA GLN A 301 27.87 7.24 31.54
C GLN A 301 27.02 7.19 32.81
N ASP A 302 25.91 7.95 32.87
CA ASP A 302 24.99 7.94 34.02
C ASP A 302 24.38 6.52 34.17
N PRO A 303 24.70 5.78 35.24
CA PRO A 303 24.16 4.45 35.48
C PRO A 303 22.63 4.43 35.56
N SER A 304 21.99 5.54 35.90
CA SER A 304 20.54 5.62 36.02
C SER A 304 19.79 5.49 34.69
N LEU A 305 20.51 5.68 33.56
CA LEU A 305 19.97 5.41 32.21
C LEU A 305 19.56 3.95 32.07
N ASN A 306 20.31 3.02 32.68
CA ASN A 306 20.03 1.58 32.61
C ASN A 306 18.74 1.19 33.37
N TYR A 307 18.24 2.06 34.24
CA TYR A 307 17.02 1.81 35.02
C TYR A 307 15.77 2.38 34.36
N ARG A 308 15.93 3.21 33.34
CA ARG A 308 14.81 3.76 32.56
C ARG A 308 14.09 2.68 31.77
N VAL A 309 12.81 2.89 31.60
CA VAL A 309 11.94 2.00 30.82
C VAL A 309 11.54 2.69 29.54
N ASN A 310 11.81 2.08 28.40
CA ASN A 310 11.27 2.52 27.12
C ASN A 310 9.83 2.00 26.99
N LEU A 311 8.84 2.86 27.13
CA LEU A 311 7.46 2.55 26.77
C LEU A 311 7.35 2.52 25.24
N PHE A 312 7.49 1.33 24.69
CA PHE A 312 7.59 1.11 23.26
C PHE A 312 6.23 1.15 22.56
N ILE A 313 5.22 0.50 23.13
CA ILE A 313 3.82 0.57 22.69
C ILE A 313 2.93 0.89 23.86
N ASP A 314 2.14 1.96 23.74
CA ASP A 314 1.13 2.41 24.71
C ASP A 314 -0.27 2.20 24.12
N ASN A 315 -1.03 1.29 24.70
CA ASN A 315 -2.42 1.01 24.34
C ASN A 315 -3.42 1.55 25.39
N SER A 316 -2.99 2.40 26.32
CA SER A 316 -3.82 2.91 27.43
C SER A 316 -5.09 3.64 26.99
N ASN A 317 -5.05 4.32 25.84
CA ASN A 317 -6.15 5.12 25.31
C ASN A 317 -6.98 4.40 24.23
N ARG A 318 -6.77 3.09 24.00
CA ARG A 318 -7.50 2.33 22.99
C ARG A 318 -8.76 1.71 23.55
N GLU A 319 -9.82 1.69 22.75
CA GLU A 319 -11.10 1.05 23.09
C GLU A 319 -11.20 -0.40 22.56
N GLY A 320 -10.26 -0.85 21.74
CA GLY A 320 -10.25 -2.18 21.12
C GLY A 320 -8.94 -2.50 20.41
N ALA A 321 -8.96 -3.44 19.48
CA ALA A 321 -7.81 -3.82 18.68
C ALA A 321 -7.36 -2.67 17.75
N PRO A 322 -6.07 -2.47 17.50
CA PRO A 322 -5.57 -1.45 16.60
C PRO A 322 -5.95 -1.74 15.14
N VAL A 323 -6.32 -0.71 14.41
CA VAL A 323 -6.46 -0.71 12.95
C VAL A 323 -5.50 0.33 12.41
N ILE A 324 -4.45 -0.13 11.74
CA ILE A 324 -3.38 0.75 11.25
C ILE A 324 -3.40 0.78 9.73
N MET A 325 -3.33 1.99 9.20
CA MET A 325 -3.17 2.26 7.78
C MET A 325 -2.25 3.48 7.64
N ASP A 326 -1.20 3.33 6.84
CA ASP A 326 -0.24 4.40 6.57
C ASP A 326 0.13 4.35 5.07
N SER A 327 0.68 5.43 4.57
CA SER A 327 1.17 5.56 3.19
C SER A 327 2.70 5.48 3.07
N ASN A 328 3.42 5.57 4.18
CA ASN A 328 4.88 5.50 4.19
C ASN A 328 5.38 4.08 4.46
N TYR A 329 5.76 3.38 3.41
CA TYR A 329 6.26 2.00 3.47
C TYR A 329 7.78 1.91 3.43
N SER A 330 8.47 2.79 4.16
CA SER A 330 9.89 2.61 4.41
C SER A 330 10.13 1.47 5.40
N TYR A 331 11.30 0.82 5.32
CA TYR A 331 11.64 -0.30 6.21
C TYR A 331 11.55 0.09 7.69
N HIS A 332 12.14 1.24 8.04
CA HIS A 332 12.12 1.75 9.42
C HIS A 332 10.71 2.07 9.92
N ASN A 333 9.84 2.58 9.04
CA ASN A 333 8.46 2.86 9.43
C ASN A 333 7.64 1.59 9.65
N ILE A 334 7.88 0.52 8.87
CA ILE A 334 7.14 -0.75 9.02
C ILE A 334 7.67 -1.57 10.21
N PHE A 335 8.99 -1.74 10.31
CA PHE A 335 9.63 -2.68 11.26
C PHE A 335 10.21 -2.01 12.49
N GLY A 336 10.16 -0.68 12.57
CA GLY A 336 10.78 0.10 13.64
C GLY A 336 12.23 0.45 13.34
N SER A 337 12.79 1.27 14.19
CA SER A 337 14.14 1.79 14.03
C SER A 337 14.86 1.90 15.36
N LEU A 338 16.18 1.91 15.27
CA LEU A 338 17.10 2.26 16.33
C LEU A 338 17.63 3.66 16.03
N GLU A 339 17.38 4.61 16.91
CA GLU A 339 17.89 5.97 16.80
C GLU A 339 19.31 6.05 17.39
N TYR A 340 20.10 6.99 16.90
CA TYR A 340 21.47 7.22 17.34
C TYR A 340 21.67 8.68 17.69
N GLU A 341 22.35 8.93 18.80
CA GLU A 341 22.86 10.26 19.13
C GLU A 341 24.32 10.40 18.66
N ASN A 342 24.61 11.52 18.02
CA ASN A 342 25.98 11.85 17.65
C ASN A 342 26.69 12.47 18.86
N TYR A 343 27.61 11.72 19.42
CA TYR A 343 28.40 12.17 20.56
C TYR A 343 29.88 12.35 20.12
N TYR A 344 30.26 13.59 19.79
CA TYR A 344 31.60 13.95 19.33
C TYR A 344 32.14 13.07 18.20
N GLY A 345 31.34 12.80 17.18
CA GLY A 345 31.73 11.98 16.03
C GLY A 345 31.57 10.48 16.20
N SER A 346 31.20 10.00 17.41
CA SER A 346 30.80 8.60 17.62
C SER A 346 29.27 8.50 17.75
N LEU A 347 28.67 7.52 17.09
CA LEU A 347 27.24 7.24 17.22
C LEU A 347 27.02 6.35 18.44
N LYS A 348 26.17 6.82 19.37
CA LYS A 348 25.76 6.05 20.56
C LYS A 348 24.27 5.77 20.48
N THR A 349 23.89 4.63 20.99
CA THR A 349 22.49 4.21 21.11
C THR A 349 22.29 3.43 22.40
N ASP A 350 21.05 3.41 22.88
CA ASP A 350 20.66 2.59 24.02
C ASP A 350 19.21 2.07 23.85
N HIS A 351 18.74 1.29 24.82
CA HIS A 351 17.41 0.67 24.79
C HIS A 351 16.25 1.69 24.80
N THR A 352 16.48 2.94 25.21
CA THR A 352 15.46 4.00 25.22
C THR A 352 15.26 4.63 23.83
N MET A 353 16.19 4.40 22.90
CA MET A 353 16.20 4.94 21.54
C MET A 353 15.53 4.02 20.52
N LEU A 354 14.97 2.91 20.96
CA LEU A 354 14.15 2.02 20.12
C LEU A 354 12.81 2.69 19.81
N LYS A 355 12.42 2.74 18.54
CA LYS A 355 11.14 3.28 18.04
C LYS A 355 10.29 2.20 17.38
N PRO A 356 8.98 2.14 17.70
CA PRO A 356 8.09 1.15 17.10
C PRO A 356 7.79 1.45 15.64
N GLY A 357 7.68 0.41 14.82
CA GLY A 357 7.12 0.50 13.47
C GLY A 357 5.64 0.16 13.44
N LEU A 358 5.06 0.26 12.23
CA LEU A 358 3.63 0.01 11.99
C LEU A 358 3.20 -1.40 12.43
N LEU A 359 4.04 -2.42 12.23
CA LEU A 359 3.73 -3.78 12.68
C LEU A 359 3.61 -3.89 14.19
N HIS A 360 4.45 -3.17 14.94
CA HIS A 360 4.38 -3.11 16.39
C HIS A 360 3.11 -2.40 16.86
N GLN A 361 2.76 -1.28 16.21
CA GLN A 361 1.56 -0.49 16.52
C GLN A 361 0.26 -1.24 16.19
N ALA A 362 0.30 -2.10 15.16
CA ALA A 362 -0.83 -2.91 14.71
C ALA A 362 -0.96 -4.24 15.46
N ASN A 363 0.03 -4.60 16.29
CA ASN A 363 0.08 -5.91 16.94
C ASN A 363 -1.12 -6.14 17.86
N GLY A 364 -1.75 -7.29 17.77
CA GLY A 364 -3.04 -7.61 18.38
C GLY A 364 -4.26 -7.15 17.57
N GLY A 365 -4.06 -6.61 16.35
CA GLY A 365 -5.13 -6.05 15.54
C GLY A 365 -4.96 -6.27 14.03
N TYR A 366 -5.03 -5.16 13.27
CA TYR A 366 -5.12 -5.18 11.82
C TYR A 366 -4.20 -4.14 11.20
N ILE A 367 -3.59 -4.49 10.06
CA ILE A 367 -2.85 -3.54 9.22
C ILE A 367 -3.28 -3.65 7.77
N ILE A 368 -3.47 -2.49 7.13
CA ILE A 368 -3.86 -2.39 5.73
C ILE A 368 -2.70 -1.79 4.94
N PHE A 369 -2.23 -2.51 3.92
CA PHE A 369 -1.21 -2.06 2.99
C PHE A 369 -1.76 -1.94 1.57
N GLN A 370 -1.36 -0.92 0.84
CA GLN A 370 -1.51 -0.86 -0.61
C GLN A 370 -0.45 -1.78 -1.25
N ALA A 371 -0.89 -2.82 -1.94
CA ALA A 371 0.01 -3.83 -2.49
C ALA A 371 1.02 -3.23 -3.49
N LYS A 372 0.58 -2.29 -4.34
CA LYS A 372 1.44 -1.60 -5.30
C LYS A 372 2.62 -0.90 -4.60
N ASP A 373 2.33 -0.13 -3.57
CA ASP A 373 3.33 0.71 -2.89
C ASP A 373 4.26 -0.14 -2.03
N LEU A 374 3.74 -1.18 -1.37
CA LEU A 374 4.55 -2.14 -0.61
C LEU A 374 5.53 -2.89 -1.52
N LEU A 375 5.11 -3.29 -2.72
CA LEU A 375 5.94 -4.03 -3.68
C LEU A 375 7.01 -3.17 -4.36
N GLN A 376 6.86 -1.84 -4.39
CA GLN A 376 7.93 -0.94 -4.84
C GLN A 376 9.18 -1.05 -3.97
N ASN A 377 9.01 -1.43 -2.70
CA ASN A 377 10.12 -1.72 -1.79
C ASN A 377 10.18 -3.24 -1.52
N SER A 378 10.86 -3.96 -2.38
CA SER A 378 11.00 -5.42 -2.30
C SER A 378 11.53 -5.89 -0.94
N LEU A 379 12.43 -5.12 -0.31
CA LEU A 379 12.98 -5.43 1.01
C LEU A 379 11.89 -5.46 2.08
N CYS A 380 10.95 -4.50 2.03
CA CYS A 380 9.82 -4.45 2.97
C CYS A 380 8.88 -5.64 2.80
N TYR A 381 8.59 -6.04 1.56
CA TYR A 381 7.73 -7.18 1.29
C TYR A 381 8.36 -8.49 1.75
N GLU A 382 9.65 -8.72 1.47
CA GLU A 382 10.38 -9.92 1.93
C GLU A 382 10.47 -9.99 3.46
N ALA A 383 10.76 -8.87 4.12
CA ALA A 383 10.79 -8.80 5.57
C ALA A 383 9.40 -9.04 6.19
N LEU A 384 8.32 -8.53 5.59
CA LEU A 384 6.96 -8.82 6.01
C LEU A 384 6.64 -10.32 5.92
N LYS A 385 7.01 -10.97 4.82
CA LYS A 385 6.84 -12.43 4.67
C LYS A 385 7.62 -13.20 5.74
N LYS A 386 8.87 -12.77 6.03
CA LYS A 386 9.69 -13.35 7.12
C LYS A 386 8.99 -13.22 8.47
N ALA A 387 8.52 -12.02 8.83
CA ALA A 387 7.80 -11.77 10.09
C ALA A 387 6.53 -12.60 10.22
N LEU A 388 5.74 -12.71 9.16
CA LEU A 388 4.51 -13.53 9.13
C LEU A 388 4.80 -15.05 9.24
N ARG A 389 5.93 -15.52 8.72
CA ARG A 389 6.33 -16.92 8.83
C ARG A 389 6.81 -17.28 10.23
N VAL A 390 7.69 -16.44 10.79
CA VAL A 390 8.29 -16.65 12.12
C VAL A 390 7.32 -16.32 13.23
N LYS A 391 6.34 -15.43 12.99
CA LYS A 391 5.42 -14.84 13.98
C LYS A 391 6.15 -13.96 15.02
N GLU A 392 7.15 -13.25 14.59
CA GLU A 392 7.91 -12.32 15.42
C GLU A 392 8.28 -11.08 14.63
N ILE A 393 8.36 -9.96 15.33
CA ILE A 393 8.85 -8.69 14.79
C ILE A 393 10.21 -8.42 15.39
N SER A 394 11.25 -8.37 14.56
CA SER A 394 12.60 -7.99 14.91
C SER A 394 12.91 -6.59 14.39
N ILE A 395 13.57 -5.77 15.20
CA ILE A 395 14.12 -4.48 14.76
C ILE A 395 15.54 -4.77 14.26
N GLU A 396 15.69 -4.76 12.94
CA GLU A 396 16.98 -4.97 12.26
C GLU A 396 17.44 -3.65 11.62
N ASN A 397 18.73 -3.37 11.66
CA ASN A 397 19.28 -2.17 11.04
C ASN A 397 19.46 -2.42 9.54
N ALA A 398 18.53 -1.93 8.70
CA ALA A 398 18.60 -2.12 7.24
C ALA A 398 19.86 -1.51 6.60
N SER A 399 20.51 -0.55 7.27
CA SER A 399 21.77 0.04 6.82
C SER A 399 22.96 -0.88 7.02
N GLU A 400 22.94 -1.83 7.98
CA GLU A 400 24.01 -2.80 8.19
C GLU A 400 24.15 -3.78 7.02
N GLN A 401 23.06 -4.06 6.30
CA GLN A 401 23.09 -4.92 5.11
C GLN A 401 23.74 -4.24 3.89
N ARG A 402 23.90 -2.91 3.91
CA ARG A 402 24.43 -2.11 2.79
C ARG A 402 25.75 -1.40 3.08
N ALA A 403 26.13 -1.23 4.35
CA ALA A 403 27.32 -0.45 4.73
C ALA A 403 28.46 -1.36 5.20
N ALA A 404 29.67 -1.10 4.69
CA ALA A 404 30.91 -1.76 5.11
C ALA A 404 31.41 -1.33 6.51
N MET A 405 30.66 -0.54 7.26
CA MET A 405 31.03 -0.10 8.61
C MET A 405 30.31 -0.94 9.65
N VAL A 406 31.10 -1.63 10.48
CA VAL A 406 30.61 -2.36 11.66
C VAL A 406 30.27 -1.31 12.73
N MET A 407 29.00 -0.99 12.87
CA MET A 407 28.48 -0.24 14.01
C MET A 407 28.10 -1.21 15.13
N VAL A 408 28.36 -0.84 16.37
CA VAL A 408 27.80 -1.56 17.53
C VAL A 408 26.29 -1.35 17.49
N SER A 409 25.55 -2.40 17.11
CA SER A 409 24.12 -2.39 16.99
C SER A 409 23.46 -3.16 18.11
N LEU A 410 22.37 -2.63 18.66
CA LEU A 410 21.53 -3.37 19.59
C LEU A 410 20.71 -4.42 18.84
N LYS A 411 20.55 -5.58 19.45
CA LYS A 411 19.67 -6.68 18.98
C LYS A 411 18.58 -6.88 20.02
N PRO A 412 17.52 -6.05 20.02
CA PRO A 412 16.46 -6.19 21.00
C PRO A 412 15.73 -7.52 20.86
N GLU A 413 15.25 -8.05 21.98
CA GLU A 413 14.43 -9.26 22.00
C GLU A 413 13.22 -9.08 21.08
N PRO A 414 12.94 -10.02 20.14
CA PRO A 414 11.81 -9.93 19.23
C PRO A 414 10.47 -9.90 19.97
N ILE A 415 9.49 -9.15 19.41
CA ILE A 415 8.13 -9.13 19.92
C ILE A 415 7.29 -10.14 19.14
N PRO A 416 6.54 -11.05 19.82
CA PRO A 416 5.62 -11.97 19.16
C PRO A 416 4.60 -11.21 18.29
N LEU A 417 4.40 -11.68 17.06
CA LEU A 417 3.48 -11.11 16.09
C LEU A 417 2.13 -11.82 16.11
N ASP A 418 1.09 -11.09 16.50
CA ASP A 418 -0.30 -11.50 16.43
C ASP A 418 -1.11 -10.43 15.71
N LEU A 419 -1.13 -10.51 14.38
CA LEU A 419 -1.76 -9.46 13.58
C LEU A 419 -2.32 -10.04 12.27
N LYS A 420 -3.38 -9.42 11.77
CA LYS A 420 -4.00 -9.72 10.48
C LYS A 420 -3.55 -8.68 9.45
N VAL A 421 -2.87 -9.12 8.39
CA VAL A 421 -2.44 -8.27 7.29
C VAL A 421 -3.48 -8.29 6.17
N ILE A 422 -3.80 -7.11 5.66
CA ILE A 422 -4.75 -6.90 4.57
C ILE A 422 -4.01 -6.16 3.46
N LEU A 423 -3.82 -6.81 2.32
CA LEU A 423 -3.29 -6.19 1.10
C LEU A 423 -4.44 -5.72 0.22
N VAL A 424 -4.37 -4.49 -0.26
CA VAL A 424 -5.35 -3.91 -1.20
C VAL A 424 -4.67 -3.69 -2.53
N GLY A 425 -5.21 -4.26 -3.61
CA GLY A 425 -4.60 -4.14 -4.93
C GLY A 425 -5.53 -4.44 -6.10
N SER A 426 -4.96 -4.39 -7.30
CA SER A 426 -5.64 -4.76 -8.53
C SER A 426 -5.56 -6.27 -8.81
N SER A 427 -6.39 -6.75 -9.73
CA SER A 427 -6.38 -8.12 -10.24
C SER A 427 -5.02 -8.51 -10.82
N ASN A 428 -4.40 -7.62 -11.59
CA ASN A 428 -3.10 -7.88 -12.22
C ASN A 428 -2.00 -8.11 -11.17
N ILE A 429 -1.95 -7.30 -10.11
CA ILE A 429 -0.99 -7.48 -9.01
C ILE A 429 -1.23 -8.82 -8.31
N TYR A 430 -2.49 -9.18 -8.05
CA TYR A 430 -2.83 -10.46 -7.46
C TYR A 430 -2.34 -11.63 -8.31
N GLN A 431 -2.61 -11.62 -9.61
CA GLN A 431 -2.17 -12.68 -10.54
C GLN A 431 -0.64 -12.76 -10.63
N THR A 432 0.03 -11.61 -10.65
CA THR A 432 1.50 -11.55 -10.64
C THR A 432 2.07 -12.19 -9.37
N LEU A 433 1.54 -11.85 -8.20
CA LEU A 433 1.97 -12.44 -6.92
C LEU A 433 1.71 -13.94 -6.88
N LEU A 434 0.56 -14.40 -7.39
CA LEU A 434 0.25 -15.83 -7.49
C LEU A 434 1.21 -16.60 -8.37
N ALA A 435 1.65 -16.01 -9.47
CA ALA A 435 2.53 -16.64 -10.45
C ALA A 435 4.00 -16.63 -10.01
N MET A 436 4.46 -15.53 -9.41
CA MET A 436 5.87 -15.28 -9.14
C MET A 436 6.30 -15.56 -7.70
N ASP A 437 5.37 -15.54 -6.72
CA ASP A 437 5.69 -15.72 -5.30
C ASP A 437 5.02 -16.98 -4.71
N SER A 438 5.80 -18.02 -4.52
CA SER A 438 5.33 -19.30 -3.95
C SER A 438 4.83 -19.20 -2.50
N ASP A 439 5.28 -18.20 -1.75
CA ASP A 439 4.89 -17.99 -0.34
C ASP A 439 3.59 -17.18 -0.23
N PHE A 440 3.24 -16.42 -1.27
CA PHE A 440 2.03 -15.61 -1.26
C PHE A 440 0.77 -16.44 -0.93
N ARG A 441 0.57 -17.59 -1.61
CA ARG A 441 -0.56 -18.49 -1.36
C ARG A 441 -0.61 -19.05 0.07
N LYS A 442 0.55 -19.18 0.74
CA LYS A 442 0.63 -19.70 2.10
C LYS A 442 0.27 -18.63 3.13
N LEU A 443 0.56 -17.38 2.82
CA LEU A 443 0.43 -16.24 3.73
C LEU A 443 -0.85 -15.43 3.51
N PHE A 444 -1.41 -15.41 2.28
CA PHE A 444 -2.62 -14.67 1.90
C PHE A 444 -3.65 -15.65 1.29
N LYS A 445 -4.35 -16.37 2.16
CA LYS A 445 -5.27 -17.44 1.75
C LYS A 445 -6.66 -16.96 1.40
N ILE A 446 -7.02 -15.76 1.82
CA ILE A 446 -8.34 -15.18 1.57
C ILE A 446 -8.23 -14.12 0.50
N LYS A 447 -8.89 -14.37 -0.63
CA LYS A 447 -9.14 -13.38 -1.67
C LYS A 447 -10.53 -12.77 -1.45
N VAL A 448 -10.61 -11.46 -1.38
CA VAL A 448 -11.86 -10.69 -1.29
C VAL A 448 -12.01 -9.93 -2.60
N GLU A 449 -13.00 -10.29 -3.39
CA GLU A 449 -13.24 -9.68 -4.70
C GLU A 449 -14.31 -8.60 -4.60
N PHE A 450 -13.99 -7.42 -5.10
CA PHE A 450 -14.91 -6.30 -5.23
C PHE A 450 -15.33 -6.16 -6.69
N GLU A 451 -16.66 -6.16 -6.91
CA GLU A 451 -17.27 -6.00 -8.22
C GLU A 451 -17.22 -4.53 -8.66
N ASP A 452 -17.13 -4.30 -9.96
CA ASP A 452 -17.18 -2.95 -10.57
C ASP A 452 -18.58 -2.55 -11.01
N ASP A 453 -19.56 -3.44 -10.91
CA ASP A 453 -20.97 -3.19 -11.16
C ASP A 453 -21.90 -3.83 -10.11
N ALA A 454 -23.14 -3.37 -10.06
CA ALA A 454 -24.20 -3.90 -9.23
C ALA A 454 -25.53 -3.88 -9.98
N PRO A 455 -26.51 -4.75 -9.68
CA PRO A 455 -27.83 -4.69 -10.28
C PRO A 455 -28.51 -3.33 -10.04
N PHE A 456 -29.17 -2.80 -11.06
CA PHE A 456 -30.00 -1.62 -10.91
C PHE A 456 -31.27 -1.99 -10.14
N THR A 457 -31.31 -1.63 -8.89
CA THR A 457 -32.48 -1.77 -8.00
C THR A 457 -32.77 -0.46 -7.29
N LYS A 458 -34.00 -0.27 -6.81
CA LYS A 458 -34.35 0.89 -5.98
C LYS A 458 -33.43 1.01 -4.74
N GLU A 459 -33.11 -0.11 -4.14
CA GLU A 459 -32.23 -0.16 -2.97
C GLU A 459 -30.81 0.33 -3.31
N ASN A 460 -30.21 -0.18 -4.38
CA ASN A 460 -28.87 0.21 -4.80
C ASN A 460 -28.80 1.67 -5.26
N ALA A 461 -29.86 2.17 -5.92
CA ALA A 461 -29.96 3.58 -6.27
C ALA A 461 -30.00 4.51 -5.04
N ASN A 462 -30.75 4.13 -3.98
CA ASN A 462 -30.78 4.89 -2.74
C ASN A 462 -29.47 4.77 -1.94
N LYS A 463 -28.79 3.61 -1.95
CA LYS A 463 -27.46 3.46 -1.39
C LYS A 463 -26.44 4.38 -2.09
N LEU A 464 -26.53 4.50 -3.42
CA LEU A 464 -25.68 5.43 -4.16
C LEU A 464 -25.95 6.89 -3.77
N ALA A 465 -27.24 7.26 -3.59
CA ALA A 465 -27.60 8.59 -3.09
C ALA A 465 -26.99 8.88 -1.70
N SER A 466 -26.91 7.86 -0.83
CA SER A 466 -26.26 7.99 0.48
C SER A 466 -24.74 8.21 0.36
N ILE A 467 -24.07 7.54 -0.57
CA ILE A 467 -22.62 7.77 -0.82
C ILE A 467 -22.39 9.20 -1.32
N ILE A 468 -23.24 9.69 -2.23
CA ILE A 468 -23.20 11.07 -2.75
C ILE A 468 -23.48 12.08 -1.62
N HIS A 469 -24.45 11.79 -0.75
CA HIS A 469 -24.72 12.59 0.45
C HIS A 469 -23.46 12.72 1.30
N GLY A 470 -22.84 11.60 1.69
CA GLY A 470 -21.64 11.60 2.52
C GLY A 470 -20.47 12.37 1.90
N PHE A 471 -20.31 12.29 0.58
CA PHE A 471 -19.32 13.09 -0.15
C PHE A 471 -19.64 14.59 -0.09
N CYS A 472 -20.88 15.00 -0.35
CA CYS A 472 -21.28 16.39 -0.30
C CYS A 472 -21.07 16.99 1.09
N GLU A 473 -21.40 16.25 2.17
CA GLU A 473 -21.15 16.66 3.55
C GLU A 473 -19.66 16.82 3.84
N SER A 474 -18.84 15.82 3.48
CA SER A 474 -17.39 15.86 3.78
C SER A 474 -16.67 17.03 3.10
N GLU A 475 -17.10 17.38 1.87
CA GLU A 475 -16.49 18.43 1.05
C GLU A 475 -17.24 19.76 1.13
N GLN A 476 -18.27 19.86 1.95
CA GLN A 476 -19.13 21.05 2.09
C GLN A 476 -19.65 21.57 0.74
N LEU A 477 -20.20 20.64 -0.05
CA LEU A 477 -20.74 20.90 -1.36
C LEU A 477 -22.27 21.03 -1.35
N PRO A 478 -22.88 21.77 -2.29
CA PRO A 478 -24.32 21.75 -2.51
C PRO A 478 -24.83 20.34 -2.78
N HIS A 479 -25.95 19.96 -2.15
CA HIS A 479 -26.60 18.67 -2.35
C HIS A 479 -27.33 18.58 -3.70
N LEU A 480 -27.49 17.36 -4.20
CA LEU A 480 -28.19 17.07 -5.44
C LEU A 480 -29.67 16.98 -5.19
N ASP A 481 -30.49 17.53 -6.12
CA ASP A 481 -31.90 17.24 -6.17
C ASP A 481 -32.18 15.87 -6.82
N LYS A 482 -33.40 15.40 -6.77
CA LYS A 482 -33.80 14.11 -7.36
C LYS A 482 -33.57 14.01 -8.88
N THR A 483 -33.55 15.13 -9.60
CA THR A 483 -33.30 15.15 -11.06
C THR A 483 -31.82 14.96 -11.35
N ALA A 484 -30.93 15.61 -10.58
CA ALA A 484 -29.48 15.43 -10.65
C ALA A 484 -29.10 14.01 -10.22
N MET A 485 -29.73 13.49 -9.16
CA MET A 485 -29.45 12.13 -8.70
C MET A 485 -29.86 11.08 -9.75
N ALA A 486 -31.03 11.26 -10.38
CA ALA A 486 -31.46 10.43 -11.52
C ALA A 486 -30.41 10.45 -12.64
N ARG A 487 -29.87 11.63 -12.96
CA ARG A 487 -28.84 11.78 -14.00
C ARG A 487 -27.50 11.09 -13.62
N ILE A 488 -27.12 11.12 -12.36
CA ILE A 488 -25.94 10.36 -11.86
C ILE A 488 -26.19 8.84 -11.98
N ILE A 489 -27.41 8.35 -11.69
CA ILE A 489 -27.77 6.94 -11.90
C ILE A 489 -27.67 6.54 -13.36
N GLU A 490 -28.18 7.38 -14.29
CA GLU A 490 -28.05 7.16 -15.73
C GLU A 490 -26.58 7.09 -16.16
N TYR A 491 -25.73 7.96 -15.60
CA TYR A 491 -24.30 7.94 -15.85
C TYR A 491 -23.64 6.68 -15.26
N ALA A 492 -24.04 6.24 -14.07
CA ALA A 492 -23.57 4.98 -13.48
C ALA A 492 -23.96 3.76 -14.36
N SER A 493 -25.15 3.78 -14.98
CA SER A 493 -25.57 2.75 -15.95
C SER A 493 -24.73 2.81 -17.24
N LYS A 494 -24.40 4.01 -17.75
CA LYS A 494 -23.47 4.17 -18.89
C LYS A 494 -22.10 3.58 -18.57
N LEU A 495 -21.54 3.85 -17.40
CA LEU A 495 -20.24 3.29 -16.96
C LEU A 495 -20.27 1.76 -16.79
N ALA A 496 -21.43 1.20 -16.40
CA ALA A 496 -21.62 -0.25 -16.30
C ALA A 496 -21.88 -0.91 -17.67
N GLY A 497 -22.14 -0.10 -18.71
CA GLY A 497 -22.43 -0.58 -20.05
C GLY A 497 -23.71 -1.45 -20.14
N SER A 498 -24.69 -1.23 -19.27
CA SER A 498 -25.94 -2.03 -19.26
C SER A 498 -27.08 -1.28 -18.56
N HIS A 499 -28.27 -1.32 -19.18
CA HIS A 499 -29.52 -0.79 -18.58
C HIS A 499 -29.88 -1.43 -17.24
N LYS A 500 -29.40 -2.65 -16.98
CA LYS A 500 -29.75 -3.46 -15.81
C LYS A 500 -28.76 -3.32 -14.67
N LYS A 501 -27.67 -2.57 -14.86
CA LYS A 501 -26.55 -2.46 -13.91
C LYS A 501 -26.19 -1.01 -13.61
N LEU A 502 -25.57 -0.81 -12.45
CA LEU A 502 -24.95 0.45 -12.02
C LEU A 502 -23.47 0.22 -11.76
N SER A 503 -22.61 1.09 -12.19
CA SER A 503 -21.20 1.04 -11.86
C SER A 503 -20.98 1.34 -10.38
N THR A 504 -20.09 0.57 -9.76
CA THR A 504 -19.58 0.80 -8.40
C THR A 504 -18.24 1.54 -8.40
N ARG A 505 -17.85 2.13 -9.54
CA ARG A 505 -16.69 3.03 -9.61
C ARG A 505 -17.05 4.38 -9.01
N PHE A 506 -17.15 4.42 -7.70
CA PHE A 506 -17.60 5.62 -6.97
C PHE A 506 -16.74 6.85 -7.24
N ASN A 507 -15.44 6.69 -7.47
CA ASN A 507 -14.57 7.81 -7.80
C ASN A 507 -15.04 8.56 -9.04
N ASP A 508 -15.47 7.86 -10.09
CA ASP A 508 -15.95 8.49 -11.33
C ASP A 508 -17.25 9.27 -11.08
N LEU A 509 -18.14 8.71 -10.25
CA LEU A 509 -19.41 9.34 -9.89
C LEU A 509 -19.20 10.56 -8.98
N ILE A 510 -18.32 10.42 -7.98
CA ILE A 510 -17.93 11.50 -7.05
C ILE A 510 -17.27 12.65 -7.82
N GLN A 511 -16.40 12.35 -8.78
CA GLN A 511 -15.76 13.37 -9.60
C GLN A 511 -16.78 14.19 -10.39
N VAL A 512 -17.72 13.54 -11.07
CA VAL A 512 -18.80 14.24 -11.80
C VAL A 512 -19.67 15.04 -10.83
N THR A 513 -19.98 14.49 -9.66
CA THR A 513 -20.75 15.18 -8.62
C THR A 513 -20.03 16.44 -8.14
N GLY A 514 -18.71 16.36 -7.87
CA GLY A 514 -17.91 17.51 -7.44
C GLY A 514 -17.83 18.61 -8.52
N GLU A 515 -17.67 18.21 -9.79
CA GLU A 515 -17.69 19.15 -10.91
C GLU A 515 -19.06 19.81 -11.07
N ALA A 516 -20.16 19.06 -10.99
CA ALA A 516 -21.53 19.59 -11.04
C ALA A 516 -21.82 20.55 -9.87
N ALA A 517 -21.41 20.18 -8.66
CA ALA A 517 -21.53 21.04 -7.49
C ALA A 517 -20.72 22.34 -7.62
N THR A 518 -19.56 22.27 -8.27
CA THR A 518 -18.75 23.45 -8.56
C THR A 518 -19.48 24.39 -9.54
N TRP A 519 -20.08 23.85 -10.60
CA TRP A 519 -20.89 24.65 -11.50
C TRP A 519 -22.11 25.27 -10.82
N ALA A 520 -22.77 24.55 -9.91
CA ALA A 520 -23.85 25.10 -9.09
C ALA A 520 -23.35 26.27 -8.21
N LYS A 521 -22.21 26.13 -7.54
CA LYS A 521 -21.58 27.21 -6.74
C LYS A 521 -21.28 28.45 -7.60
N ILE A 522 -20.67 28.27 -8.78
CA ILE A 522 -20.37 29.37 -9.73
C ILE A 522 -21.66 30.10 -10.12
N SER A 523 -22.74 29.36 -10.34
CA SER A 523 -24.08 29.89 -10.67
C SER A 523 -24.84 30.37 -9.42
N ARG A 524 -24.27 30.34 -8.21
CA ARG A 524 -24.90 30.69 -6.93
C ARG A 524 -26.17 29.88 -6.62
N SER A 525 -26.26 28.68 -7.16
CA SER A 525 -27.36 27.75 -6.82
C SER A 525 -27.06 27.05 -5.48
N LYS A 526 -28.09 26.87 -4.66
CA LYS A 526 -28.01 26.14 -3.40
C LYS A 526 -28.09 24.62 -3.57
N VAL A 527 -28.57 24.18 -4.74
CA VAL A 527 -28.85 22.76 -5.05
C VAL A 527 -28.29 22.47 -6.44
N VAL A 528 -27.76 21.25 -6.60
CA VAL A 528 -27.31 20.72 -7.89
C VAL A 528 -28.49 20.12 -8.61
N THR A 529 -28.79 20.62 -9.83
CA THR A 529 -29.85 20.10 -10.70
C THR A 529 -29.26 19.25 -11.83
N LYS A 530 -30.14 18.60 -12.61
CA LYS A 530 -29.75 17.82 -13.80
C LYS A 530 -28.87 18.63 -14.77
N GLU A 531 -29.16 19.90 -15.00
CA GLU A 531 -28.43 20.76 -15.93
C GLU A 531 -26.96 20.93 -15.53
N PHE A 532 -26.67 21.01 -14.22
CA PHE A 532 -25.29 21.12 -13.75
C PHE A 532 -24.54 19.79 -13.93
N VAL A 533 -25.22 18.65 -13.76
CA VAL A 533 -24.62 17.32 -14.02
C VAL A 533 -24.34 17.16 -15.52
N ASP A 534 -25.30 17.52 -16.40
CA ASP A 534 -25.09 17.46 -17.83
C ASP A 534 -23.95 18.38 -18.28
N LYS A 535 -23.87 19.59 -17.72
CA LYS A 535 -22.78 20.52 -17.99
C LYS A 535 -21.42 19.93 -17.56
N ALA A 536 -21.34 19.34 -16.37
CA ALA A 536 -20.13 18.68 -15.89
C ALA A 536 -19.66 17.55 -16.83
N LEU A 537 -20.61 16.71 -17.30
CA LEU A 537 -20.30 15.63 -18.24
C LEU A 537 -19.81 16.15 -19.60
N ILE A 538 -20.43 17.20 -20.15
CA ILE A 538 -20.02 17.82 -21.42
C ILE A 538 -18.62 18.43 -21.28
N GLU A 539 -18.41 19.26 -20.27
CA GLU A 539 -17.14 19.95 -20.05
C GLU A 539 -15.99 18.96 -19.79
N ARG A 540 -16.29 17.84 -19.13
CA ARG A 540 -15.32 16.75 -18.93
C ARG A 540 -14.86 16.17 -20.26
N ILE A 541 -15.77 15.88 -21.17
CA ILE A 541 -15.46 15.38 -22.53
C ILE A 541 -14.67 16.43 -23.31
N GLU A 542 -15.10 17.71 -23.29
CA GLU A 542 -14.41 18.79 -23.99
C GLU A 542 -12.94 18.92 -23.62
N ARG A 543 -12.58 18.67 -22.35
CA ARG A 543 -11.17 18.74 -21.87
C ARG A 543 -10.29 17.65 -22.45
N ILE A 544 -10.85 16.50 -22.86
CA ILE A 544 -10.05 15.29 -23.22
C ILE A 544 -10.24 14.83 -24.68
N LYS A 545 -11.16 15.41 -25.44
CA LYS A 545 -11.50 14.99 -26.81
C LYS A 545 -10.56 15.48 -27.93
N LYS A 546 -9.33 15.89 -27.60
CA LYS A 546 -8.36 16.44 -28.57
C LYS A 546 -8.20 15.58 -29.83
N TYR A 547 -8.06 14.25 -29.65
CA TYR A 547 -7.84 13.33 -30.78
C TYR A 547 -9.11 13.12 -31.59
N ASP A 548 -10.27 13.06 -30.95
CA ASP A 548 -11.57 13.01 -31.59
C ASP A 548 -11.81 14.26 -32.44
N SER A 549 -11.55 15.46 -31.90
CA SER A 549 -11.66 16.73 -32.64
C SER A 549 -10.78 16.77 -33.88
N LYS A 550 -9.52 16.27 -33.78
CA LYS A 550 -8.62 16.18 -34.93
C LYS A 550 -9.11 15.18 -35.97
N TYR A 551 -9.66 14.06 -35.53
CA TYR A 551 -10.22 13.07 -36.44
C TYR A 551 -11.42 13.64 -37.21
N MET A 552 -12.30 14.37 -36.52
CA MET A 552 -13.42 15.08 -37.16
C MET A 552 -12.96 16.15 -38.14
N GLU A 553 -11.88 16.89 -37.83
CA GLU A 553 -11.26 17.87 -38.74
C GLU A 553 -10.75 17.19 -40.02
N MET A 554 -10.05 16.05 -39.92
CA MET A 554 -9.57 15.31 -41.10
C MET A 554 -10.71 14.81 -42.01
N ILE A 555 -11.86 14.46 -41.46
CA ILE A 555 -13.04 14.08 -42.24
C ILE A 555 -13.67 15.32 -42.91
N LYS A 556 -13.75 16.43 -42.20
CA LYS A 556 -14.27 17.70 -42.71
C LYS A 556 -13.45 18.22 -43.89
N ASP A 557 -12.13 18.09 -43.81
CA ASP A 557 -11.21 18.53 -44.86
C ASP A 557 -10.99 17.50 -45.96
N ASN A 558 -11.76 16.38 -45.94
CA ASN A 558 -11.64 15.26 -46.87
C ASN A 558 -10.22 14.63 -46.93
N SER A 559 -9.42 14.77 -45.88
CA SER A 559 -8.19 14.01 -45.69
C SER A 559 -8.46 12.53 -45.36
N LEU A 560 -9.61 12.26 -44.72
CA LEU A 560 -10.18 10.94 -44.52
C LEU A 560 -11.50 10.83 -45.32
N LEU A 561 -11.56 9.80 -46.14
CA LEU A 561 -12.69 9.60 -47.07
C LEU A 561 -13.74 8.68 -46.47
N ILE A 562 -14.82 9.23 -45.93
CA ILE A 562 -15.98 8.50 -45.43
C ILE A 562 -17.19 8.96 -46.23
N ASP A 563 -17.91 8.07 -46.88
CA ASP A 563 -19.14 8.42 -47.60
C ASP A 563 -20.35 8.23 -46.69
N THR A 564 -21.24 9.22 -46.59
CA THR A 564 -22.47 9.15 -45.77
C THR A 564 -23.74 9.23 -46.61
N SER A 565 -23.63 9.09 -47.92
CA SER A 565 -24.77 9.11 -48.84
C SER A 565 -24.44 8.34 -50.12
N GLY A 566 -25.49 8.00 -50.87
CA GLY A 566 -25.34 7.27 -52.12
C GLY A 566 -25.24 5.74 -51.94
N PHE A 567 -24.93 5.04 -53.01
CA PHE A 567 -24.88 3.57 -53.08
C PHE A 567 -23.57 3.14 -53.78
N ALA A 568 -22.91 2.13 -53.24
CA ALA A 568 -21.66 1.59 -53.78
C ALA A 568 -21.60 0.06 -53.66
N VAL A 569 -21.00 -0.60 -54.65
CA VAL A 569 -20.84 -2.06 -54.67
C VAL A 569 -19.55 -2.41 -53.91
N GLY A 570 -19.63 -3.35 -52.98
CA GLY A 570 -18.47 -3.82 -52.22
C GLY A 570 -17.83 -2.77 -51.29
N THR A 571 -18.54 -1.71 -50.99
CA THR A 571 -18.04 -0.61 -50.15
C THR A 571 -19.05 -0.29 -49.05
N LEU A 572 -18.55 -0.06 -47.80
CA LEU A 572 -19.43 0.31 -46.66
C LEU A 572 -18.63 0.90 -45.51
N ASN A 573 -19.33 1.50 -44.56
CA ASN A 573 -18.74 2.08 -43.34
C ASN A 573 -18.79 1.08 -42.20
N GLY A 574 -17.61 0.59 -41.78
CA GLY A 574 -17.42 -0.15 -40.53
C GLY A 574 -17.19 0.79 -39.36
N LEU A 575 -17.49 0.35 -38.15
CA LEU A 575 -17.32 1.14 -36.94
C LEU A 575 -16.29 0.54 -36.01
N THR A 576 -15.26 1.30 -35.69
CA THR A 576 -14.21 0.97 -34.74
C THR A 576 -14.25 1.91 -33.53
N VAL A 577 -13.53 1.59 -32.47
CA VAL A 577 -13.36 2.48 -31.29
C VAL A 577 -11.87 2.75 -31.10
N MET A 578 -11.55 3.98 -30.82
CA MET A 578 -10.20 4.40 -30.43
C MET A 578 -10.21 4.85 -28.97
N THR A 579 -9.30 4.28 -28.16
CA THR A 579 -9.13 4.65 -26.75
C THR A 579 -7.83 5.42 -26.57
N THR A 580 -7.90 6.58 -25.94
CA THR A 580 -6.77 7.45 -25.65
C THR A 580 -6.75 7.80 -24.16
N GLY A 581 -6.10 6.92 -23.38
CA GLY A 581 -6.13 7.05 -21.92
C GLY A 581 -7.53 6.84 -21.34
N ASP A 582 -8.14 7.91 -20.81
CA ASP A 582 -9.45 7.87 -20.14
C ASP A 582 -10.62 8.18 -21.08
N TYR A 583 -10.36 8.40 -22.37
CA TYR A 583 -11.40 8.73 -23.35
C TYR A 583 -11.44 7.77 -24.52
N SER A 584 -12.63 7.26 -24.83
CA SER A 584 -12.89 6.42 -25.98
C SER A 584 -13.90 7.10 -26.90
N PHE A 585 -13.67 7.03 -28.20
CA PHE A 585 -14.59 7.58 -29.22
C PHE A 585 -14.70 6.68 -30.43
N GLY A 586 -15.84 6.75 -31.12
CA GLY A 586 -16.11 5.97 -32.31
C GLY A 586 -15.38 6.53 -33.52
N LYS A 587 -14.75 5.64 -34.27
CA LYS A 587 -14.01 5.96 -35.47
C LYS A 587 -14.56 5.13 -36.65
N PRO A 588 -15.40 5.68 -37.51
CA PRO A 588 -15.80 4.99 -38.75
C PRO A 588 -14.60 4.75 -39.64
N ALA A 589 -14.60 3.60 -40.31
CA ALA A 589 -13.61 3.20 -41.29
C ALA A 589 -14.31 2.71 -42.58
N LYS A 590 -13.87 3.20 -43.72
CA LYS A 590 -14.34 2.73 -45.00
C LYS A 590 -13.73 1.36 -45.27
N ILE A 591 -14.60 0.36 -45.51
CA ILE A 591 -14.20 -1.01 -45.88
C ILE A 591 -14.56 -1.22 -47.34
N THR A 592 -13.58 -1.74 -48.11
CA THR A 592 -13.75 -2.10 -49.51
C THR A 592 -13.45 -3.58 -49.71
N VAL A 593 -14.27 -4.21 -50.56
CA VAL A 593 -14.17 -5.61 -50.90
C VAL A 593 -14.25 -5.78 -52.42
N ASN A 594 -13.20 -6.34 -52.98
CA ASN A 594 -13.14 -6.69 -54.40
C ASN A 594 -13.09 -8.21 -54.57
N THR A 595 -13.90 -8.76 -55.51
CA THR A 595 -13.96 -10.18 -55.78
C THR A 595 -13.69 -10.51 -57.26
N TYR A 596 -12.87 -11.52 -57.49
CA TYR A 596 -12.52 -12.00 -58.83
C TYR A 596 -12.23 -13.52 -58.82
N THR A 597 -12.15 -14.10 -60.03
CA THR A 597 -11.84 -15.50 -60.17
C THR A 597 -10.41 -15.79 -59.66
N GLY A 598 -10.27 -16.79 -58.78
CA GLY A 598 -8.97 -17.13 -58.22
C GLY A 598 -9.07 -18.31 -57.23
N LYS A 599 -7.96 -18.64 -56.57
CA LYS A 599 -7.86 -19.77 -55.63
C LYS A 599 -7.45 -19.38 -54.23
N ASN A 600 -7.16 -18.12 -54.00
CA ASN A 600 -6.61 -17.66 -52.70
C ASN A 600 -7.67 -17.50 -51.59
N GLY A 601 -8.96 -17.67 -51.94
CA GLY A 601 -10.02 -17.45 -50.94
C GLY A 601 -10.14 -15.96 -50.52
N ILE A 602 -10.38 -15.74 -49.25
CA ILE A 602 -10.44 -14.36 -48.68
C ILE A 602 -9.04 -13.94 -48.28
N VAL A 603 -8.55 -12.88 -48.90
CA VAL A 603 -7.28 -12.21 -48.62
C VAL A 603 -7.61 -10.95 -47.82
N ASN A 604 -7.16 -10.90 -46.59
CA ASN A 604 -7.25 -9.72 -45.73
C ASN A 604 -5.95 -8.93 -45.88
N ILE A 605 -6.04 -7.71 -46.41
CA ILE A 605 -4.87 -6.87 -46.70
C ILE A 605 -4.14 -6.51 -45.41
N GLU A 606 -4.86 -6.17 -44.34
CA GLU A 606 -4.27 -5.83 -43.02
C GLU A 606 -3.47 -6.96 -42.43
N ARG A 607 -3.89 -8.21 -42.66
CA ARG A 607 -3.15 -9.39 -42.23
C ARG A 607 -1.85 -9.58 -43.01
N GLU A 608 -1.90 -9.42 -44.35
CA GLU A 608 -0.72 -9.59 -45.20
C GLU A 608 0.36 -8.55 -44.94
N VAL A 609 -0.01 -7.39 -44.37
CA VAL A 609 0.92 -6.31 -44.01
C VAL A 609 1.13 -6.15 -42.50
N GLU A 610 0.76 -7.17 -41.71
CA GLU A 610 0.97 -7.26 -40.25
C GLU A 610 0.26 -6.14 -39.44
N LEU A 611 -0.82 -5.58 -39.98
CA LEU A 611 -1.68 -4.59 -39.30
C LEU A 611 -2.92 -5.22 -38.66
N SER A 612 -3.08 -6.55 -38.74
CA SER A 612 -4.25 -7.30 -38.20
C SER A 612 -3.87 -8.01 -36.91
N GLY A 613 -4.62 -7.77 -35.85
CA GLY A 613 -4.56 -8.57 -34.64
C GLY A 613 -5.14 -9.97 -34.80
N SER A 614 -4.85 -10.84 -33.84
CA SER A 614 -5.28 -12.26 -33.89
C SER A 614 -6.79 -12.44 -33.87
N THR A 615 -7.52 -11.57 -33.17
CA THR A 615 -8.99 -11.62 -33.08
C THR A 615 -9.65 -11.22 -34.38
N HIS A 616 -9.12 -10.19 -35.04
CA HIS A 616 -9.61 -9.78 -36.37
C HIS A 616 -9.31 -10.87 -37.43
N SER A 617 -8.09 -11.41 -37.45
CA SER A 617 -7.73 -12.53 -38.35
C SER A 617 -8.65 -13.75 -38.19
N LYS A 618 -9.04 -14.07 -36.93
CA LYS A 618 -10.05 -15.11 -36.66
C LYS A 618 -11.41 -14.76 -37.28
N GLY A 619 -11.86 -13.48 -37.16
CA GLY A 619 -13.10 -13.01 -37.78
C GLY A 619 -13.12 -13.27 -39.27
N VAL A 620 -12.06 -12.92 -39.99
CA VAL A 620 -11.96 -13.15 -41.44
C VAL A 620 -12.01 -14.66 -41.80
N LEU A 621 -11.37 -15.52 -41.03
CA LEU A 621 -11.45 -16.99 -41.26
C LEU A 621 -12.88 -17.53 -41.08
N ILE A 622 -13.67 -16.94 -40.16
CA ILE A 622 -15.08 -17.28 -39.95
C ILE A 622 -15.91 -16.99 -41.22
N LEU A 623 -15.61 -15.91 -41.96
CA LEU A 623 -16.29 -15.54 -43.19
C LEU A 623 -16.13 -16.62 -44.27
N THR A 624 -14.94 -17.21 -44.38
CA THR A 624 -14.68 -18.33 -45.30
C THR A 624 -15.54 -19.55 -44.95
N GLY A 625 -15.69 -19.85 -43.64
CA GLY A 625 -16.57 -20.92 -43.16
C GLY A 625 -18.04 -20.65 -43.48
N TYR A 626 -18.53 -19.42 -43.35
CA TYR A 626 -19.89 -19.03 -43.72
C TYR A 626 -20.14 -19.16 -45.22
N LEU A 627 -19.23 -18.63 -46.05
CA LEU A 627 -19.36 -18.77 -47.51
C LEU A 627 -19.37 -20.23 -47.95
N GLY A 628 -18.52 -21.05 -47.37
CA GLY A 628 -18.47 -22.49 -47.62
C GLY A 628 -19.78 -23.20 -47.28
N GLU A 629 -20.33 -22.91 -46.11
CA GLU A 629 -21.59 -23.48 -45.63
C GLU A 629 -22.78 -23.05 -46.49
N MET A 630 -22.86 -21.78 -46.89
CA MET A 630 -24.02 -21.26 -47.62
C MET A 630 -23.96 -21.56 -49.10
N PHE A 631 -22.79 -21.49 -49.73
CA PHE A 631 -22.70 -21.42 -51.17
C PHE A 631 -21.83 -22.48 -51.84
N ALA A 632 -21.05 -23.27 -51.07
CA ALA A 632 -20.04 -24.15 -51.63
C ALA A 632 -20.27 -25.64 -51.27
N GLN A 633 -21.56 -26.04 -51.19
CA GLN A 633 -21.89 -27.44 -50.96
C GLN A 633 -21.75 -28.26 -52.23
N ASP A 634 -22.13 -27.66 -53.38
CA ASP A 634 -22.16 -28.32 -54.69
C ASP A 634 -21.09 -27.79 -55.64
N ILE A 635 -20.44 -26.69 -55.35
CA ILE A 635 -19.44 -26.03 -56.18
C ILE A 635 -18.23 -25.61 -55.37
N PRO A 636 -17.00 -25.68 -55.88
CA PRO A 636 -15.83 -25.18 -55.17
C PRO A 636 -15.84 -23.65 -55.09
N LEU A 637 -15.34 -23.08 -53.99
CA LEU A 637 -15.09 -21.65 -53.85
C LEU A 637 -13.91 -21.22 -54.72
N SER A 638 -14.11 -21.01 -56.02
CA SER A 638 -13.06 -20.58 -56.97
C SER A 638 -13.00 -19.06 -57.04
N LEU A 639 -12.80 -18.40 -55.88
CA LEU A 639 -12.71 -16.96 -55.80
C LEU A 639 -11.44 -16.50 -55.12
N THR A 640 -10.99 -15.32 -55.46
CA THR A 640 -10.11 -14.49 -54.62
C THR A 640 -10.89 -13.22 -54.28
N ALA A 641 -10.98 -12.91 -52.96
CA ALA A 641 -11.62 -11.72 -52.45
C ALA A 641 -10.60 -10.93 -51.61
N SER A 642 -10.35 -9.69 -51.94
CA SER A 642 -9.50 -8.81 -51.16
C SER A 642 -10.37 -7.88 -50.29
N ILE A 643 -10.10 -7.82 -48.98
CA ILE A 643 -10.76 -6.94 -48.01
C ILE A 643 -9.73 -5.94 -47.53
N CYS A 644 -10.10 -4.63 -47.49
CA CYS A 644 -9.25 -3.56 -47.06
C CYS A 644 -10.03 -2.57 -46.21
N PHE A 645 -9.39 -2.13 -45.07
CA PHE A 645 -9.83 -0.99 -44.28
C PHE A 645 -9.10 0.25 -44.82
N GLU A 646 -9.78 1.00 -45.67
CA GLU A 646 -9.18 2.17 -46.34
C GLU A 646 -8.69 3.20 -45.31
N GLN A 647 -7.47 3.69 -45.49
CA GLN A 647 -6.85 4.72 -44.66
C GLN A 647 -6.74 4.36 -43.17
N LEU A 648 -6.65 3.07 -42.84
CA LEU A 648 -6.44 2.60 -41.47
C LEU A 648 -5.01 2.08 -41.30
N TYR A 649 -4.08 2.97 -40.84
CA TYR A 649 -2.65 2.69 -40.78
C TYR A 649 -2.16 2.28 -39.38
N ASN A 650 -3.02 2.32 -38.36
CA ASN A 650 -2.64 2.02 -36.97
C ASN A 650 -3.01 0.58 -36.55
N GLY A 651 -3.37 -0.25 -37.50
CA GLY A 651 -3.79 -1.62 -37.27
C GLY A 651 -5.25 -1.74 -36.79
N VAL A 652 -5.79 -2.94 -36.90
CA VAL A 652 -7.13 -3.33 -36.45
C VAL A 652 -7.06 -4.61 -35.65
N ASP A 653 -7.77 -4.68 -34.52
CA ASP A 653 -8.03 -5.90 -33.78
C ASP A 653 -9.50 -5.96 -33.33
N GLY A 654 -9.96 -7.18 -33.01
CA GLY A 654 -11.36 -7.44 -32.73
C GLY A 654 -12.15 -7.92 -33.94
N ASP A 655 -13.16 -8.73 -33.68
CA ASP A 655 -14.02 -9.35 -34.70
C ASP A 655 -15.29 -8.53 -35.01
N SER A 656 -15.45 -7.36 -34.41
CA SER A 656 -16.66 -6.54 -34.49
C SER A 656 -16.96 -5.94 -35.87
N ALA A 657 -16.04 -6.06 -36.81
CA ALA A 657 -16.23 -5.67 -38.21
C ALA A 657 -16.57 -6.85 -39.12
N SER A 658 -16.56 -8.10 -38.67
CA SER A 658 -16.72 -9.28 -39.51
C SER A 658 -18.07 -9.34 -40.22
N SER A 659 -19.18 -8.87 -39.63
CA SER A 659 -20.44 -8.73 -40.33
C SER A 659 -20.34 -7.67 -41.45
N THR A 660 -19.63 -6.58 -41.22
CA THR A 660 -19.43 -5.52 -42.21
C THR A 660 -18.67 -6.04 -43.41
N GLU A 661 -17.55 -6.77 -43.17
CA GLU A 661 -16.74 -7.41 -44.22
C GLU A 661 -17.58 -8.41 -45.02
N LEU A 662 -18.45 -9.19 -44.35
CA LEU A 662 -19.32 -10.15 -45.01
C LEU A 662 -20.37 -9.44 -45.90
N TYR A 663 -20.97 -8.35 -45.45
CA TYR A 663 -21.87 -7.57 -46.30
C TYR A 663 -21.12 -7.03 -47.55
N GLY A 664 -19.91 -6.56 -47.39
CA GLY A 664 -19.05 -6.17 -48.54
C GLY A 664 -18.81 -7.30 -49.51
N LEU A 665 -18.52 -8.49 -48.99
CA LEU A 665 -18.36 -9.71 -49.84
C LEU A 665 -19.65 -10.06 -50.60
N LEU A 666 -20.79 -10.11 -49.95
CA LEU A 666 -22.08 -10.39 -50.54
C LEU A 666 -22.44 -9.36 -51.61
N SER A 667 -22.20 -8.05 -51.33
CA SER A 667 -22.43 -6.98 -52.31
C SER A 667 -21.50 -7.12 -53.53
N SER A 668 -20.20 -7.33 -53.32
CA SER A 668 -19.24 -7.49 -54.41
C SER A 668 -19.55 -8.70 -55.30
N LEU A 669 -20.00 -9.82 -54.70
CA LEU A 669 -20.39 -11.03 -55.42
C LEU A 669 -21.73 -10.87 -56.15
N SER A 670 -22.72 -10.31 -55.49
CA SER A 670 -24.08 -10.11 -56.11
C SER A 670 -24.09 -8.98 -57.12
N GLY A 671 -23.18 -8.00 -56.99
CA GLY A 671 -23.21 -6.79 -57.78
C GLY A 671 -24.30 -5.76 -57.30
N ILE A 672 -24.94 -6.04 -56.17
CA ILE A 672 -25.96 -5.13 -55.60
C ILE A 672 -25.27 -4.09 -54.76
N PRO A 673 -25.52 -2.79 -55.00
CA PRO A 673 -24.92 -1.74 -54.23
C PRO A 673 -25.50 -1.59 -52.81
N ILE A 674 -24.68 -1.16 -51.86
CA ILE A 674 -25.00 -0.93 -50.44
C ILE A 674 -25.20 0.55 -50.21
N ASN A 675 -26.22 0.87 -49.39
CA ASN A 675 -26.49 2.24 -48.91
C ASN A 675 -25.36 2.74 -47.98
N GLN A 676 -24.64 3.81 -48.41
CA GLN A 676 -23.53 4.39 -47.69
C GLN A 676 -23.97 5.28 -46.49
N ALA A 677 -25.23 5.61 -46.37
CA ALA A 677 -25.80 6.35 -45.26
C ALA A 677 -25.94 5.48 -43.98
N ILE A 678 -25.76 4.16 -44.08
CA ILE A 678 -25.89 3.24 -42.97
C ILE A 678 -24.51 2.66 -42.64
N ALA A 679 -24.01 2.93 -41.47
CA ALA A 679 -22.81 2.28 -40.94
C ALA A 679 -23.15 0.99 -40.20
N VAL A 680 -22.20 0.08 -40.14
CA VAL A 680 -22.41 -1.27 -39.62
C VAL A 680 -21.38 -1.64 -38.55
N THR A 681 -21.81 -2.32 -37.51
CA THR A 681 -20.96 -3.01 -36.57
C THR A 681 -21.62 -4.29 -36.05
N GLY A 682 -20.86 -5.35 -35.95
CA GLY A 682 -21.34 -6.61 -35.43
C GLY A 682 -20.29 -7.72 -35.71
N SER A 683 -20.15 -8.64 -34.79
CA SER A 683 -19.43 -9.89 -35.04
C SER A 683 -20.42 -10.91 -35.70
N VAL A 684 -19.91 -11.84 -36.47
CA VAL A 684 -20.74 -12.89 -37.09
C VAL A 684 -20.13 -14.27 -36.84
N ASN A 685 -20.93 -15.29 -36.61
CA ASN A 685 -20.48 -16.65 -36.53
C ASN A 685 -20.60 -17.40 -37.90
N GLN A 686 -20.05 -18.61 -38.00
CA GLN A 686 -20.08 -19.40 -39.21
C GLN A 686 -21.47 -19.78 -39.70
N LYS A 687 -22.52 -19.57 -38.92
CA LYS A 687 -23.92 -19.84 -39.27
C LYS A 687 -24.72 -18.54 -39.58
N GLY A 688 -24.03 -17.43 -39.78
CA GLY A 688 -24.66 -16.13 -40.13
C GLY A 688 -25.40 -15.44 -38.98
N LYS A 689 -25.25 -15.87 -37.73
CA LYS A 689 -25.83 -15.21 -36.57
C LYS A 689 -24.93 -14.07 -36.13
N ILE A 690 -25.53 -12.92 -35.93
CA ILE A 690 -24.86 -11.71 -35.41
C ILE A 690 -24.63 -11.86 -33.91
N GLN A 691 -23.43 -11.45 -33.47
CA GLN A 691 -22.95 -11.55 -32.09
C GLN A 691 -22.66 -10.16 -31.52
N PRO A 692 -22.82 -9.97 -30.19
CA PRO A 692 -22.60 -8.69 -29.52
C PRO A 692 -21.15 -8.20 -29.59
N ILE A 693 -20.99 -6.88 -29.51
CA ILE A 693 -19.69 -6.20 -29.62
C ILE A 693 -19.50 -5.20 -28.48
N GLY A 694 -18.26 -4.78 -28.26
CA GLY A 694 -17.92 -3.72 -27.33
C GLY A 694 -17.96 -2.32 -27.94
N GLY A 695 -18.16 -1.29 -27.10
CA GLY A 695 -18.11 0.11 -27.51
C GLY A 695 -19.24 0.55 -28.44
N VAL A 696 -20.44 -0.02 -28.29
CA VAL A 696 -21.58 0.26 -29.18
C VAL A 696 -21.99 1.72 -29.10
N ASN A 697 -21.98 2.34 -27.93
CA ASN A 697 -22.34 3.74 -27.75
C ASN A 697 -21.37 4.67 -28.47
N GLU A 698 -20.08 4.50 -28.23
CA GLU A 698 -19.01 5.27 -28.86
C GLU A 698 -19.09 5.15 -30.41
N LYS A 699 -19.31 3.95 -30.91
CA LYS A 699 -19.43 3.66 -32.35
C LYS A 699 -20.60 4.43 -32.98
N ILE A 700 -21.77 4.40 -32.34
CA ILE A 700 -22.98 5.15 -32.81
C ILE A 700 -22.74 6.64 -32.68
N GLU A 701 -22.24 7.13 -31.53
CA GLU A 701 -22.01 8.54 -31.28
C GLU A 701 -21.01 9.11 -32.30
N GLY A 702 -19.91 8.39 -32.59
CA GLY A 702 -18.89 8.81 -33.57
C GLY A 702 -19.44 8.94 -34.99
N TYR A 703 -20.22 7.97 -35.47
CA TYR A 703 -20.82 8.05 -36.80
C TYR A 703 -21.93 9.13 -36.91
N PHE A 704 -22.73 9.26 -35.85
CA PHE A 704 -23.76 10.30 -35.78
C PHE A 704 -23.13 11.71 -35.90
N GLN A 705 -22.01 11.99 -35.25
CA GLN A 705 -21.35 13.30 -35.33
C GLN A 705 -20.90 13.61 -36.77
N ILE A 706 -20.43 12.61 -37.51
CA ILE A 706 -20.04 12.80 -38.94
C ILE A 706 -21.31 13.09 -39.80
N CYS A 707 -22.39 12.32 -39.64
CA CYS A 707 -23.61 12.54 -40.35
C CYS A 707 -24.23 13.93 -40.03
N LYS A 708 -24.21 14.34 -38.75
CA LYS A 708 -24.65 15.66 -38.32
C LYS A 708 -23.82 16.78 -38.96
N MET A 709 -22.49 16.64 -38.99
CA MET A 709 -21.59 17.62 -39.63
C MET A 709 -21.91 17.79 -41.14
N ARG A 710 -22.33 16.73 -41.80
CA ARG A 710 -22.70 16.73 -43.23
C ARG A 710 -24.17 17.11 -43.53
N GLY A 711 -24.99 17.15 -42.49
CA GLY A 711 -26.43 17.40 -42.56
C GLY A 711 -27.23 16.11 -42.52
N LEU A 712 -28.06 15.97 -41.49
CA LEU A 712 -28.99 14.84 -41.35
C LEU A 712 -30.20 15.04 -42.26
N ASP A 713 -30.49 14.03 -43.11
CA ASP A 713 -31.59 14.06 -44.09
C ASP A 713 -32.67 12.97 -43.88
N GLY A 714 -32.51 12.16 -42.79
CA GLY A 714 -33.42 11.07 -42.48
C GLY A 714 -33.06 9.73 -43.18
N SER A 715 -31.94 9.67 -43.92
CA SER A 715 -31.41 8.41 -44.50
C SER A 715 -30.34 7.74 -43.64
N HIS A 716 -29.76 8.49 -42.71
CA HIS A 716 -28.59 8.07 -41.94
C HIS A 716 -28.99 7.13 -40.81
N GLY A 717 -28.13 6.11 -40.60
CA GLY A 717 -28.36 5.17 -39.50
C GLY A 717 -27.15 4.31 -39.17
N VAL A 718 -27.31 3.54 -38.08
CA VAL A 718 -26.33 2.53 -37.68
C VAL A 718 -27.02 1.19 -37.47
N MET A 719 -26.38 0.13 -37.92
CA MET A 719 -26.82 -1.24 -37.74
C MET A 719 -25.96 -1.93 -36.68
N ILE A 720 -26.61 -2.47 -35.64
CA ILE A 720 -25.98 -3.08 -34.44
C ILE A 720 -26.54 -4.49 -34.17
N PRO A 721 -25.84 -5.31 -33.40
CA PRO A 721 -26.38 -6.56 -32.89
C PRO A 721 -27.56 -6.34 -31.92
N VAL A 722 -28.59 -7.17 -32.02
CA VAL A 722 -29.76 -7.07 -31.12
C VAL A 722 -29.42 -7.22 -29.64
N GLN A 723 -28.38 -8.02 -29.34
CA GLN A 723 -27.93 -8.23 -27.96
C GLN A 723 -27.32 -6.96 -27.33
N ASN A 724 -26.90 -5.98 -28.12
CA ASN A 724 -26.35 -4.71 -27.64
C ASN A 724 -27.43 -3.66 -27.31
N VAL A 725 -28.72 -3.96 -27.53
CA VAL A 725 -29.79 -3.02 -27.19
C VAL A 725 -29.79 -2.67 -25.69
N ASP A 726 -29.63 -3.66 -24.83
CA ASP A 726 -29.52 -3.46 -23.37
C ASP A 726 -28.27 -2.66 -22.94
N ASN A 727 -27.28 -2.44 -23.84
CA ASN A 727 -26.06 -1.70 -23.57
C ASN A 727 -26.11 -0.23 -24.02
N LEU A 728 -27.18 0.15 -24.71
CA LEU A 728 -27.30 1.49 -25.27
C LEU A 728 -27.51 2.56 -24.18
N GLN A 729 -26.69 3.58 -24.21
CA GLN A 729 -26.81 4.75 -23.33
C GLN A 729 -26.38 5.98 -24.11
N LEU A 730 -27.16 6.29 -25.14
CA LEU A 730 -26.83 7.35 -26.09
C LEU A 730 -27.15 8.74 -25.53
N CYS A 731 -26.47 9.76 -26.06
CA CYS A 731 -26.72 11.14 -25.68
C CYS A 731 -28.10 11.61 -26.14
N ASP A 732 -28.63 12.60 -25.44
CA ASP A 732 -30.00 13.12 -25.68
C ASP A 732 -30.17 13.65 -27.12
N GLU A 733 -29.12 14.18 -27.74
CA GLU A 733 -29.13 14.67 -29.12
C GLU A 733 -29.44 13.57 -30.17
N ILE A 734 -28.86 12.38 -29.98
CA ILE A 734 -29.14 11.22 -30.84
C ILE A 734 -30.58 10.75 -30.62
N ILE A 735 -31.02 10.71 -29.36
CA ILE A 735 -32.38 10.30 -29.00
C ILE A 735 -33.42 11.23 -29.67
N ASP A 736 -33.21 12.54 -29.63
CA ASP A 736 -34.07 13.55 -30.28
C ASP A 736 -34.02 13.40 -31.80
N SER A 737 -32.87 13.13 -32.39
CA SER A 737 -32.71 12.90 -33.82
C SER A 737 -33.48 11.66 -34.29
N VAL A 738 -33.41 10.56 -33.51
CA VAL A 738 -34.17 9.32 -33.78
C VAL A 738 -35.66 9.56 -33.60
N LYS A 739 -36.06 10.27 -32.55
CA LYS A 739 -37.48 10.63 -32.33
C LYS A 739 -38.06 11.44 -33.49
N ASN A 740 -37.27 12.33 -34.07
CA ASN A 740 -37.64 13.15 -35.19
C ASN A 740 -37.47 12.47 -36.57
N GLY A 741 -37.03 11.20 -36.61
CA GLY A 741 -36.83 10.45 -37.85
C GLY A 741 -35.67 10.95 -38.72
N LEU A 742 -34.69 11.64 -38.12
CA LEU A 742 -33.50 12.15 -38.81
C LEU A 742 -32.30 11.19 -38.77
N PHE A 743 -32.32 10.25 -37.82
CA PHE A 743 -31.31 9.21 -37.65
C PHE A 743 -31.96 7.89 -37.23
N HIS A 744 -31.42 6.77 -37.64
CA HIS A 744 -32.02 5.45 -37.41
C HIS A 744 -31.04 4.49 -36.77
N ILE A 745 -31.51 3.61 -35.89
CA ILE A 745 -30.74 2.51 -35.32
C ILE A 745 -31.48 1.22 -35.58
N TYR A 746 -30.77 0.29 -36.26
CA TYR A 746 -31.31 -1.00 -36.62
C TYR A 746 -30.67 -2.11 -35.79
N ALA A 747 -31.48 -2.93 -35.14
CA ALA A 747 -31.00 -4.07 -34.34
C ALA A 747 -31.24 -5.36 -35.12
N ILE A 748 -30.17 -6.08 -35.44
CA ILE A 748 -30.18 -7.28 -36.28
C ILE A 748 -29.70 -8.51 -35.53
N SER A 749 -30.24 -9.68 -35.93
CA SER A 749 -29.91 -11.00 -35.41
C SER A 749 -29.15 -11.88 -36.40
N THR A 750 -29.36 -11.64 -37.69
CA THR A 750 -28.76 -12.47 -38.76
C THR A 750 -28.23 -11.60 -39.92
N ILE A 751 -27.35 -12.21 -40.72
CA ILE A 751 -26.78 -11.57 -41.92
C ILE A 751 -27.87 -11.23 -42.95
N GLU A 752 -28.86 -12.09 -43.10
CA GLU A 752 -29.98 -11.85 -44.03
C GLU A 752 -30.73 -10.57 -43.70
N GLU A 753 -31.09 -10.36 -42.43
CA GLU A 753 -31.76 -9.13 -41.99
C GLU A 753 -30.95 -7.87 -42.33
N GLY A 754 -29.62 -7.94 -42.11
CA GLY A 754 -28.74 -6.80 -42.37
C GLY A 754 -28.55 -6.49 -43.85
N ILE A 755 -28.37 -7.49 -44.70
CA ILE A 755 -28.18 -7.24 -46.14
C ILE A 755 -29.45 -6.70 -46.78
N GLU A 756 -30.64 -7.11 -46.33
CA GLU A 756 -31.94 -6.56 -46.78
C GLU A 756 -32.08 -5.06 -46.44
N ILE A 757 -31.64 -4.65 -45.24
CA ILE A 757 -31.66 -3.25 -44.82
C ILE A 757 -30.69 -2.41 -45.66
N LEU A 758 -29.50 -2.94 -45.93
CA LEU A 758 -28.40 -2.25 -46.63
C LEU A 758 -28.67 -2.11 -48.13
N THR A 759 -29.32 -3.08 -48.73
CA THR A 759 -29.53 -3.14 -50.21
C THR A 759 -30.96 -2.84 -50.63
N GLY A 760 -31.95 -3.01 -49.76
CA GLY A 760 -33.35 -2.98 -50.06
C GLY A 760 -33.84 -4.20 -50.88
N VAL A 761 -32.97 -5.23 -51.07
CA VAL A 761 -33.28 -6.44 -51.81
C VAL A 761 -33.35 -7.64 -50.84
N PRO A 762 -34.38 -8.53 -51.01
CA PRO A 762 -34.44 -9.72 -50.13
C PRO A 762 -33.22 -10.58 -50.18
N ALA A 763 -32.76 -11.05 -49.01
CA ALA A 763 -31.58 -11.93 -48.90
C ALA A 763 -31.76 -13.27 -49.67
N GLY A 764 -32.93 -13.86 -49.54
CA GLY A 764 -33.28 -15.15 -50.13
C GLY A 764 -32.86 -16.33 -49.28
N LYS A 765 -33.83 -17.07 -48.76
CA LYS A 765 -33.61 -18.36 -48.08
C LYS A 765 -33.78 -19.48 -49.05
N LYS A 766 -32.96 -20.54 -48.92
CA LYS A 766 -33.13 -21.78 -49.74
C LYS A 766 -34.56 -22.34 -49.53
N ASP A 767 -35.13 -22.77 -50.63
CA ASP A 767 -36.42 -23.46 -50.65
C ASP A 767 -36.26 -24.95 -50.25
N LYS A 768 -37.32 -25.75 -50.38
CA LYS A 768 -37.31 -27.16 -50.03
C LYS A 768 -36.40 -28.02 -50.97
N ASP A 769 -36.10 -27.50 -52.14
CA ASP A 769 -35.24 -28.14 -53.16
C ASP A 769 -33.80 -27.59 -53.12
N ASP A 770 -33.44 -26.89 -52.05
CA ASP A 770 -32.11 -26.32 -51.78
C ASP A 770 -31.66 -25.18 -52.73
N HIS A 771 -32.66 -24.51 -53.38
CA HIS A 771 -32.43 -23.42 -54.34
C HIS A 771 -32.71 -22.07 -53.71
N PHE A 772 -31.93 -21.05 -54.07
CA PHE A 772 -32.22 -19.67 -53.72
C PHE A 772 -33.25 -19.07 -54.68
N PRO A 773 -34.25 -18.30 -54.20
CA PRO A 773 -35.21 -17.61 -55.04
C PRO A 773 -34.56 -16.65 -56.04
N ALA A 774 -34.95 -16.65 -57.29
CA ALA A 774 -34.41 -15.76 -58.30
C ALA A 774 -34.57 -14.28 -57.93
N GLY A 775 -33.57 -13.46 -58.21
CA GLY A 775 -33.56 -12.03 -57.91
C GLY A 775 -33.22 -11.66 -56.50
N THR A 776 -32.91 -12.62 -55.63
CA THR A 776 -32.40 -12.39 -54.25
C THR A 776 -30.91 -12.25 -54.23
N VAL A 777 -30.35 -11.60 -53.15
CA VAL A 777 -28.92 -11.41 -52.96
C VAL A 777 -28.18 -12.77 -53.02
N ASN A 778 -28.64 -13.77 -52.28
CA ASN A 778 -27.99 -15.08 -52.20
C ASN A 778 -28.06 -15.84 -53.53
N TYR A 779 -29.13 -15.68 -54.32
CA TYR A 779 -29.21 -16.22 -55.67
C TYR A 779 -28.10 -15.63 -56.55
N LEU A 780 -27.96 -14.31 -56.56
CA LEU A 780 -26.94 -13.63 -57.37
C LEU A 780 -25.52 -14.00 -56.96
N VAL A 781 -25.25 -14.12 -55.65
CA VAL A 781 -23.99 -14.61 -55.12
C VAL A 781 -23.69 -16.01 -55.59
N TYR A 782 -24.67 -16.95 -55.50
CA TYR A 782 -24.49 -18.35 -55.93
C TYR A 782 -24.22 -18.44 -57.42
N GLU A 783 -24.96 -17.72 -58.25
CA GLU A 783 -24.75 -17.72 -59.72
C GLU A 783 -23.38 -17.11 -60.08
N LYS A 784 -22.89 -16.13 -59.37
CA LYS A 784 -21.56 -15.53 -59.54
C LYS A 784 -20.45 -16.53 -59.20
N LEU A 785 -20.57 -17.23 -58.08
CA LEU A 785 -19.61 -18.24 -57.63
C LEU A 785 -19.61 -19.43 -58.58
N LYS A 786 -20.78 -19.86 -59.10
CA LYS A 786 -20.91 -20.92 -60.15
C LYS A 786 -20.20 -20.53 -61.44
N LYS A 787 -20.31 -19.25 -61.84
CA LYS A 787 -19.58 -18.73 -62.98
C LYS A 787 -18.04 -18.75 -62.73
N TYR A 788 -17.59 -18.39 -61.54
CA TYR A 788 -16.17 -18.43 -61.21
C TYR A 788 -15.63 -19.88 -61.20
N ALA A 789 -16.40 -20.84 -60.66
CA ALA A 789 -16.04 -22.25 -60.70
C ALA A 789 -15.86 -22.73 -62.12
N LYS A 790 -16.79 -22.45 -63.05
CA LYS A 790 -16.71 -22.81 -64.46
C LYS A 790 -15.45 -22.24 -65.13
N ILE A 791 -15.16 -20.96 -64.92
CA ILE A 791 -13.94 -20.34 -65.48
C ILE A 791 -12.69 -21.05 -65.00
N SER A 792 -12.63 -21.34 -63.66
CA SER A 792 -11.49 -22.03 -63.03
C SER A 792 -11.28 -23.41 -63.60
N ASP A 793 -12.34 -24.15 -63.98
CA ASP A 793 -12.24 -25.48 -64.53
C ASP A 793 -11.83 -25.43 -66.00
N CYS A 794 -12.24 -24.39 -66.74
CA CYS A 794 -11.79 -24.21 -68.16
C CYS A 794 -10.31 -23.82 -68.27
N CYS A 795 -9.72 -23.30 -67.17
CA CYS A 795 -8.33 -22.89 -67.10
C CYS A 795 -7.38 -23.99 -66.54
N LYS A 796 -7.92 -25.15 -66.20
CA LYS A 796 -7.15 -26.33 -65.86
C LYS A 796 -6.88 -27.16 -67.17
#